data_ac2874c0e1806b45a05be9a5198f8093
#
_entry.id   ac2874c0e1806b45a05be9a5198f8093
#
_cell.length_a   1.000
_cell.length_b   1.000
_cell.length_c   1.000
_cell.angle_alpha   90.00
_cell.angle_beta   90.00
_cell.angle_gamma   90.00
#
_symmetry.space_group_name_H-M   'P 1'
#
loop_
_entity.id
_entity.type
_entity.pdbx_description
1 polymer ?
#
loop_
_entity_poly.entity_id
_entity_poly.type
_entity_poly.pdbx_seq_one_letter_code
_entity_poly.pdbx_strand_id
1 'polypeptide(L)'
;MTEDIPLEITSSDMANLPIFIAVLIVAAVVVRVYFSIKRNEKPPIARVFWCATLLIPLGVVAAWVTNQLLVNEGSSLWVLSYSALGAAAVMLLVEPLVSGLIDQTDLATGTVACICRDILVIAAVSALSFVSLEIACNETFYRIPANSFGFSVGLLATVLLSLYLVGQRHGGVMALVPVVCCILGIAEHFVITFKGEAILPSDILALGTAMEVSEGYEFTFTAGIVTSLALLKISLGLLSLIRPRKLRTPTHVFPAIAANLCAFLLVTVVGLSGFSNIDLEQALDFGFDRWQPITTYASQGFITSFTEMVNELPIEKPEDYTPDEAQSIEQELATVYDSTYGSSEQRAAAVAQFNEIKPTIVAVMNESFSDLSCFEQLQAAGYTGPAFYNSLPDTLVRGTMLASVAGGGTANSEFEFLTGATTAFVGLGKIPYQLYQMNGVNSLAKDLKELGYTATAMHPQNPVNYHRDKIYQQLGFGDFLSIGDFEGAPYYHAGVCDYATYDKILDLLRTDEAPQFIFDVTMQNHGGYDYGTVPAEELTNYWVEGASEGANSALNTYLTCINASDRDLEYFINELRNIGRPVVLVFFGDHQPSAATTLNDELYPQEDTASHAFRIYQSTYLVWANYEIAGNTELNVYDTVGANEIAAITLNKIGAPLTNYQKALLATRSDVPTINVAGYLGADGLRYDLESEDSPYASTIDKLQRMQYLEFASKVQ
;
A
#
# COMPACT_ATOMS: atom_id res chain seq x y z
N MET A 1 0.52 -45.90 -17.91
CA MET A 1 -0.42 -45.14 -18.74
C MET A 1 -1.81 -45.57 -18.32
N THR A 2 -2.37 -44.88 -17.36
CA THR A 2 -3.79 -44.90 -17.04
C THR A 2 -4.32 -43.59 -17.53
N GLU A 3 -5.11 -43.60 -18.60
CA GLU A 3 -5.83 -42.44 -19.09
C GLU A 3 -6.76 -41.97 -17.98
N ASP A 4 -6.50 -40.82 -17.39
CA ASP A 4 -7.46 -40.06 -16.60
C ASP A 4 -8.59 -39.65 -17.54
N ILE A 5 -9.72 -40.34 -17.42
CA ILE A 5 -10.97 -39.96 -18.09
C ILE A 5 -11.40 -38.66 -17.38
N PRO A 6 -11.41 -37.52 -18.04
CA PRO A 6 -11.97 -36.30 -17.45
C PRO A 6 -13.47 -36.55 -17.24
N LEU A 7 -13.93 -36.51 -16.00
CA LEU A 7 -15.35 -36.48 -15.69
C LEU A 7 -15.91 -35.17 -16.27
N GLU A 8 -16.51 -35.26 -17.47
CA GLU A 8 -17.30 -34.18 -18.03
C GLU A 8 -18.53 -33.94 -17.16
N ILE A 9 -18.44 -32.96 -16.28
CA ILE A 9 -19.61 -32.52 -15.48
C ILE A 9 -20.51 -31.73 -16.41
N THR A 10 -21.67 -32.27 -16.73
CA THR A 10 -22.64 -31.59 -17.60
C THR A 10 -23.26 -30.38 -16.88
N SER A 11 -23.70 -29.35 -17.61
CA SER A 11 -24.39 -28.18 -17.08
C SER A 11 -25.67 -28.57 -16.27
N SER A 12 -26.27 -29.71 -16.56
CA SER A 12 -27.43 -30.25 -15.80
C SER A 12 -27.04 -30.74 -14.42
N ASP A 13 -25.85 -31.31 -14.24
CA ASP A 13 -25.38 -31.81 -12.94
C ASP A 13 -25.05 -30.63 -12.01
N MET A 14 -24.53 -29.54 -12.55
CA MET A 14 -24.27 -28.32 -11.80
C MET A 14 -25.54 -27.58 -11.35
N ALA A 15 -26.60 -27.57 -12.15
CA ALA A 15 -27.88 -26.99 -11.78
C ALA A 15 -28.59 -27.75 -10.63
N ASN A 16 -28.36 -29.06 -10.51
CA ASN A 16 -28.97 -29.88 -9.47
C ASN A 16 -28.20 -29.91 -8.15
N LEU A 17 -26.94 -29.54 -8.15
CA LEU A 17 -26.07 -29.55 -6.96
C LEU A 17 -26.61 -28.68 -5.80
N PRO A 18 -27.01 -27.42 -6.01
CA PRO A 18 -27.60 -26.58 -4.96
C PRO A 18 -28.87 -27.21 -4.38
N ILE A 19 -29.69 -27.84 -5.23
CA ILE A 19 -30.92 -28.55 -4.80
C ILE A 19 -30.56 -29.75 -3.91
N PHE A 20 -29.58 -30.56 -4.31
CA PHE A 20 -29.11 -31.71 -3.53
C PHE A 20 -28.57 -31.28 -2.16
N ILE A 21 -27.76 -30.21 -2.12
CA ILE A 21 -27.25 -29.64 -0.87
C ILE A 21 -28.36 -29.11 0.01
N ALA A 22 -29.34 -28.42 -0.56
CA ALA A 22 -30.51 -27.93 0.17
C ALA A 22 -31.29 -29.07 0.78
N VAL A 23 -31.52 -30.16 0.03
CA VAL A 23 -32.21 -31.39 0.53
C VAL A 23 -31.43 -32.01 1.68
N LEU A 24 -30.12 -32.14 1.59
CA LEU A 24 -29.31 -32.73 2.68
C LEU A 24 -29.31 -31.84 3.93
N ILE A 25 -29.27 -30.51 3.78
CA ILE A 25 -29.36 -29.59 4.91
C ILE A 25 -30.76 -29.68 5.56
N VAL A 26 -31.81 -29.70 4.73
CA VAL A 26 -33.18 -29.87 5.24
C VAL A 26 -33.30 -31.21 5.99
N ALA A 27 -32.78 -32.32 5.47
CA ALA A 27 -32.78 -33.60 6.15
C ALA A 27 -32.02 -33.53 7.49
N ALA A 28 -30.82 -32.90 7.53
CA ALA A 28 -30.07 -32.70 8.77
C ALA A 28 -30.82 -31.81 9.78
N VAL A 29 -31.53 -30.80 9.32
CA VAL A 29 -32.40 -29.93 10.15
C VAL A 29 -33.54 -30.74 10.74
N VAL A 30 -34.22 -31.56 9.93
CA VAL A 30 -35.33 -32.43 10.40
C VAL A 30 -34.83 -33.38 11.46
N VAL A 31 -33.71 -34.05 11.24
CA VAL A 31 -33.08 -34.96 12.22
C VAL A 31 -32.75 -34.19 13.50
N ARG A 32 -32.19 -33.00 13.41
CA ARG A 32 -31.87 -32.17 14.58
C ARG A 32 -33.11 -31.72 15.36
N VAL A 33 -34.14 -31.30 14.67
CA VAL A 33 -35.44 -30.92 15.28
C VAL A 33 -36.07 -32.15 15.99
N TYR A 34 -36.04 -33.30 15.35
CA TYR A 34 -36.52 -34.56 15.96
C TYR A 34 -35.78 -34.86 17.28
N PHE A 35 -34.46 -34.83 17.29
CA PHE A 35 -33.68 -35.03 18.51
C PHE A 35 -33.92 -33.96 19.58
N SER A 36 -34.12 -32.71 19.21
CA SER A 36 -34.45 -31.62 20.14
C SER A 36 -35.81 -31.87 20.80
N ILE A 37 -36.83 -32.28 20.04
CA ILE A 37 -38.16 -32.61 20.58
C ILE A 37 -38.05 -33.80 21.52
N LYS A 38 -37.34 -34.88 21.11
CA LYS A 38 -37.16 -36.06 21.92
C LYS A 38 -36.45 -35.79 23.25
N ARG A 39 -35.58 -34.76 23.30
CA ARG A 39 -34.84 -34.34 24.50
C ARG A 39 -35.54 -33.23 25.29
N ASN A 40 -36.72 -32.80 24.86
CA ASN A 40 -37.46 -31.69 25.46
C ASN A 40 -36.68 -30.39 25.47
N GLU A 41 -35.89 -30.16 24.41
CA GLU A 41 -35.09 -28.94 24.18
C GLU A 41 -35.80 -27.99 23.19
N LYS A 42 -35.59 -26.68 23.33
CA LYS A 42 -36.11 -25.70 22.33
C LYS A 42 -35.45 -25.93 20.97
N PRO A 43 -36.22 -25.86 19.85
CA PRO A 43 -35.65 -25.96 18.51
C PRO A 43 -34.53 -24.99 18.28
N PRO A 44 -33.43 -25.36 17.64
CA PRO A 44 -32.26 -24.48 17.43
C PRO A 44 -32.46 -23.55 16.25
N ILE A 45 -33.46 -22.65 16.32
CA ILE A 45 -33.84 -21.74 15.23
C ILE A 45 -32.64 -20.90 14.74
N ALA A 46 -31.83 -20.37 15.66
CA ALA A 46 -30.62 -19.61 15.32
C ALA A 46 -29.61 -20.44 14.50
N ARG A 47 -29.52 -21.76 14.75
CA ARG A 47 -28.63 -22.65 13.98
C ARG A 47 -29.15 -23.02 12.62
N VAL A 48 -30.46 -23.20 12.51
CA VAL A 48 -31.11 -23.38 11.21
C VAL A 48 -30.86 -22.15 10.35
N PHE A 49 -30.93 -20.93 10.95
CA PHE A 49 -30.61 -19.70 10.27
C PHE A 49 -29.12 -19.64 9.84
N TRP A 50 -28.18 -20.00 10.71
CA TRP A 50 -26.76 -20.10 10.36
C TRP A 50 -26.49 -21.14 9.25
N CYS A 51 -27.13 -22.29 9.28
CA CYS A 51 -27.01 -23.26 8.18
C CYS A 51 -27.60 -22.72 6.88
N ALA A 52 -28.70 -21.97 6.95
CA ALA A 52 -29.29 -21.32 5.79
C ALA A 52 -28.34 -20.24 5.21
N THR A 53 -27.63 -19.46 6.05
CA THR A 53 -26.63 -18.48 5.58
C THR A 53 -25.43 -19.12 4.91
N LEU A 54 -25.10 -20.37 5.18
CA LEU A 54 -24.08 -21.13 4.44
C LEU A 54 -24.51 -21.47 3.01
N LEU A 55 -25.83 -21.41 2.70
CA LEU A 55 -26.35 -21.57 1.34
C LEU A 55 -26.24 -20.31 0.49
N ILE A 56 -26.17 -19.13 1.10
CA ILE A 56 -26.10 -17.86 0.37
C ILE A 56 -24.85 -17.79 -0.53
N PRO A 57 -23.62 -18.02 -0.03
CA PRO A 57 -22.44 -18.06 -0.87
C PRO A 57 -22.51 -19.13 -1.97
N LEU A 58 -23.13 -20.27 -1.68
CA LEU A 58 -23.35 -21.32 -2.69
C LEU A 58 -24.32 -20.87 -3.78
N GLY A 59 -25.37 -20.15 -3.41
CA GLY A 59 -26.33 -19.57 -4.35
C GLY A 59 -25.68 -18.49 -5.23
N VAL A 60 -24.85 -17.65 -4.64
CA VAL A 60 -24.09 -16.62 -5.37
C VAL A 60 -23.09 -17.26 -6.33
N VAL A 61 -22.32 -18.24 -5.87
CA VAL A 61 -21.36 -18.96 -6.73
C VAL A 61 -22.10 -19.72 -7.84
N ALA A 62 -23.24 -20.35 -7.56
CA ALA A 62 -24.03 -21.04 -8.57
C ALA A 62 -24.62 -20.06 -9.61
N ALA A 63 -25.10 -18.91 -9.18
CA ALA A 63 -25.59 -17.86 -10.09
C ALA A 63 -24.46 -17.27 -10.97
N TRP A 64 -23.26 -17.15 -10.41
CA TRP A 64 -22.09 -16.65 -11.11
C TRP A 64 -21.55 -17.66 -12.14
N VAL A 65 -21.54 -18.96 -11.80
CA VAL A 65 -21.15 -20.05 -12.71
C VAL A 65 -22.12 -20.15 -13.91
N THR A 66 -23.42 -19.93 -13.70
CA THR A 66 -24.38 -19.89 -14.81
C THR A 66 -24.20 -18.67 -15.73
N ASN A 67 -23.49 -17.65 -15.28
CA ASN A 67 -23.23 -16.41 -16.03
C ASN A 67 -21.83 -16.32 -16.70
N GLN A 68 -21.19 -17.44 -17.00
CA GLN A 68 -19.99 -17.54 -17.86
C GLN A 68 -18.59 -17.38 -17.27
N LEU A 69 -18.38 -17.28 -15.96
CA LEU A 69 -17.04 -17.00 -15.42
C LEU A 69 -16.19 -18.22 -15.00
N LEU A 70 -16.70 -19.44 -15.08
CA LEU A 70 -15.98 -20.65 -14.66
C LEU A 70 -16.05 -21.80 -15.67
N VAL A 71 -15.68 -21.55 -16.90
CA VAL A 71 -15.72 -22.60 -17.95
C VAL A 71 -14.70 -23.72 -17.69
N ASN A 72 -13.69 -23.54 -16.84
CA ASN A 72 -12.61 -24.53 -16.61
C ASN A 72 -12.45 -25.07 -15.19
N GLU A 73 -13.29 -24.73 -14.21
CA GLU A 73 -13.08 -25.13 -12.80
C GLU A 73 -14.30 -25.80 -12.13
N GLY A 74 -14.91 -26.72 -12.78
CA GLY A 74 -16.00 -27.54 -12.18
C GLY A 74 -15.64 -28.20 -10.85
N SER A 75 -14.34 -28.49 -10.61
CA SER A 75 -13.82 -29.03 -9.34
C SER A 75 -13.96 -28.07 -8.16
N SER A 76 -13.84 -26.76 -8.37
CA SER A 76 -13.88 -25.75 -7.30
C SER A 76 -15.25 -25.64 -6.65
N LEU A 77 -16.32 -25.74 -7.41
CA LEU A 77 -17.69 -25.72 -6.90
C LEU A 77 -17.97 -26.93 -6.00
N TRP A 78 -17.45 -28.11 -6.34
CA TRP A 78 -17.54 -29.30 -5.53
C TRP A 78 -16.85 -29.16 -4.18
N VAL A 79 -15.64 -28.58 -4.15
CA VAL A 79 -14.90 -28.35 -2.89
C VAL A 79 -15.71 -27.45 -1.95
N LEU A 80 -16.25 -26.33 -2.45
CA LEU A 80 -17.10 -25.44 -1.66
C LEU A 80 -18.36 -26.14 -1.16
N SER A 81 -18.98 -26.96 -2.00
CA SER A 81 -20.23 -27.68 -1.67
C SER A 81 -20.00 -28.73 -0.61
N TYR A 82 -18.98 -29.57 -0.73
CA TYR A 82 -18.65 -30.59 0.27
C TYR A 82 -18.21 -29.97 1.59
N SER A 83 -17.44 -28.84 1.56
CA SER A 83 -17.08 -28.14 2.78
C SER A 83 -18.28 -27.55 3.51
N ALA A 84 -19.28 -27.01 2.77
CA ALA A 84 -20.52 -26.52 3.34
C ALA A 84 -21.36 -27.64 3.94
N LEU A 85 -21.45 -28.81 3.25
CA LEU A 85 -22.11 -29.97 3.75
C LEU A 85 -21.44 -30.51 5.03
N GLY A 86 -20.10 -30.59 5.03
CA GLY A 86 -19.33 -31.02 6.22
C GLY A 86 -19.56 -30.08 7.40
N ALA A 87 -19.50 -28.78 7.18
CA ALA A 87 -19.79 -27.79 8.22
C ALA A 87 -21.22 -27.91 8.77
N ALA A 88 -22.21 -28.04 7.88
CA ALA A 88 -23.62 -28.24 8.29
C ALA A 88 -23.81 -29.53 9.06
N ALA A 89 -23.18 -30.64 8.65
CA ALA A 89 -23.23 -31.92 9.36
C ALA A 89 -22.63 -31.78 10.78
N VAL A 90 -21.50 -31.12 10.94
CA VAL A 90 -20.91 -30.85 12.26
C VAL A 90 -21.84 -30.01 13.12
N MET A 91 -22.42 -28.93 12.58
CA MET A 91 -23.32 -28.04 13.32
C MET A 91 -24.64 -28.70 13.73
N LEU A 92 -25.19 -29.61 12.93
CA LEU A 92 -26.52 -30.17 13.12
C LEU A 92 -26.53 -31.56 13.76
N LEU A 93 -25.50 -32.36 13.53
CA LEU A 93 -25.44 -33.76 13.97
C LEU A 93 -24.33 -34.02 14.99
N VAL A 94 -23.09 -33.62 14.70
CA VAL A 94 -21.93 -33.95 15.54
C VAL A 94 -21.99 -33.20 16.87
N GLU A 95 -22.30 -31.93 16.85
CA GLU A 95 -22.38 -31.11 18.08
C GLU A 95 -23.37 -31.63 19.10
N PRO A 96 -24.62 -31.96 18.74
CA PRO A 96 -25.55 -32.49 19.75
C PRO A 96 -25.17 -33.86 20.28
N LEU A 97 -24.48 -34.68 19.48
CA LEU A 97 -23.95 -35.96 19.94
C LEU A 97 -22.83 -35.74 20.96
N VAL A 98 -21.85 -34.88 20.65
CA VAL A 98 -20.74 -34.57 21.55
C VAL A 98 -21.24 -33.93 22.85
N SER A 99 -22.12 -32.91 22.74
CA SER A 99 -22.72 -32.29 23.94
C SER A 99 -23.53 -33.28 24.75
N GLY A 100 -24.29 -34.16 24.11
CA GLY A 100 -25.07 -35.18 24.79
C GLY A 100 -24.23 -36.22 25.53
N LEU A 101 -23.09 -36.61 24.97
CA LEU A 101 -22.13 -37.51 25.63
C LEU A 101 -21.49 -36.81 26.84
N ILE A 102 -21.08 -35.55 26.71
CA ILE A 102 -20.51 -34.79 27.82
C ILE A 102 -21.51 -34.58 28.94
N ASP A 103 -22.79 -34.30 28.62
CA ASP A 103 -23.84 -34.04 29.62
C ASP A 103 -24.21 -35.30 30.43
N GLN A 104 -23.90 -36.48 29.93
CA GLN A 104 -24.09 -37.76 30.63
C GLN A 104 -22.97 -38.06 31.64
N THR A 105 -21.85 -37.35 31.59
CA THR A 105 -20.72 -37.54 32.51
C THR A 105 -20.95 -36.79 33.84
N ASP A 106 -20.18 -37.13 34.87
CA ASP A 106 -20.15 -36.37 36.12
C ASP A 106 -19.61 -34.93 35.88
N LEU A 107 -19.80 -34.05 36.86
CA LEU A 107 -19.51 -32.63 36.70
C LEU A 107 -18.00 -32.36 36.39
N ALA A 108 -17.12 -33.07 37.08
CA ALA A 108 -15.67 -32.88 36.92
C ALA A 108 -15.20 -33.38 35.56
N THR A 109 -15.51 -34.63 35.21
CA THR A 109 -15.14 -35.28 33.93
C THR A 109 -15.72 -34.52 32.75
N GLY A 110 -16.99 -34.11 32.84
CA GLY A 110 -17.64 -33.36 31.77
C GLY A 110 -17.07 -31.96 31.59
N THR A 111 -16.58 -31.31 32.68
CA THR A 111 -15.89 -30.00 32.57
C THR A 111 -14.53 -30.16 31.89
N VAL A 112 -13.74 -31.17 32.26
CA VAL A 112 -12.46 -31.47 31.60
C VAL A 112 -12.68 -31.82 30.13
N ALA A 113 -13.67 -32.65 29.80
CA ALA A 113 -14.01 -32.97 28.43
C ALA A 113 -14.39 -31.75 27.59
N CYS A 114 -15.14 -30.76 28.16
CA CYS A 114 -15.41 -29.49 27.48
C CYS A 114 -14.13 -28.69 27.23
N ILE A 115 -13.26 -28.59 28.22
CA ILE A 115 -11.99 -27.84 28.09
C ILE A 115 -11.12 -28.49 27.01
N CYS A 116 -10.93 -29.79 27.03
CA CYS A 116 -10.16 -30.51 26.02
C CYS A 116 -10.74 -30.33 24.61
N ARG A 117 -12.05 -30.44 24.45
CA ARG A 117 -12.74 -30.16 23.18
C ARG A 117 -12.48 -28.73 22.71
N ASP A 118 -12.63 -27.75 23.61
CA ASP A 118 -12.49 -26.33 23.25
C ASP A 118 -11.06 -26.00 22.86
N ILE A 119 -10.05 -26.52 23.57
CA ILE A 119 -8.63 -26.37 23.22
C ILE A 119 -8.35 -26.97 21.84
N LEU A 120 -8.83 -28.17 21.57
CA LEU A 120 -8.61 -28.82 20.27
C LEU A 120 -9.26 -28.05 19.12
N VAL A 121 -10.49 -27.55 19.34
CA VAL A 121 -11.17 -26.73 18.34
C VAL A 121 -10.45 -25.41 18.13
N ILE A 122 -10.00 -24.72 19.19
CA ILE A 122 -9.23 -23.47 19.08
C ILE A 122 -7.95 -23.72 18.28
N ALA A 123 -7.18 -24.75 18.62
CA ALA A 123 -5.95 -25.08 17.91
C ALA A 123 -6.21 -25.40 16.42
N ALA A 124 -7.23 -26.21 16.13
CA ALA A 124 -7.59 -26.56 14.77
C ALA A 124 -8.04 -25.32 13.97
N VAL A 125 -8.90 -24.47 14.53
CA VAL A 125 -9.40 -23.27 13.85
C VAL A 125 -8.30 -22.24 13.67
N SER A 126 -7.36 -22.09 14.61
CA SER A 126 -6.19 -21.22 14.46
C SER A 126 -5.36 -21.63 13.24
N ALA A 127 -5.02 -22.92 13.15
CA ALA A 127 -4.25 -23.43 12.01
C ALA A 127 -5.03 -23.33 10.68
N LEU A 128 -6.32 -23.64 10.68
CA LEU A 128 -7.17 -23.51 9.48
C LEU A 128 -7.34 -22.05 9.05
N SER A 129 -7.44 -21.12 9.99
CA SER A 129 -7.54 -19.69 9.69
C SER A 129 -6.24 -19.16 9.06
N PHE A 130 -5.08 -19.57 9.60
CA PHE A 130 -3.79 -19.28 9.00
C PHE A 130 -3.70 -19.84 7.57
N VAL A 131 -3.97 -21.12 7.37
CA VAL A 131 -3.91 -21.73 6.03
C VAL A 131 -4.95 -21.10 5.09
N SER A 132 -6.14 -20.72 5.58
CA SER A 132 -7.16 -20.05 4.78
C SER A 132 -6.69 -18.68 4.27
N LEU A 133 -5.93 -17.94 5.08
CA LEU A 133 -5.33 -16.67 4.69
C LEU A 133 -4.26 -16.92 3.62
N GLU A 134 -3.29 -17.75 3.93
CA GLU A 134 -2.12 -17.95 3.07
C GLU A 134 -2.47 -18.57 1.70
N ILE A 135 -3.32 -19.60 1.67
CA ILE A 135 -3.61 -20.32 0.42
C ILE A 135 -4.34 -19.46 -0.61
N ALA A 136 -4.95 -18.36 -0.19
CA ALA A 136 -5.62 -17.43 -1.10
C ALA A 136 -4.64 -16.58 -1.89
N CYS A 137 -3.48 -16.21 -1.31
CA CYS A 137 -2.53 -15.25 -1.85
C CYS A 137 -1.11 -15.79 -2.05
N ASN A 138 -0.74 -16.91 -1.42
CA ASN A 138 0.62 -17.42 -1.38
C ASN A 138 0.68 -18.86 -1.91
N GLU A 139 1.13 -19.04 -3.13
CA GLU A 139 1.27 -20.38 -3.76
C GLU A 139 2.37 -21.22 -3.07
N THR A 140 3.29 -20.59 -2.37
CA THR A 140 4.42 -21.24 -1.69
C THR A 140 4.23 -21.37 -0.18
N PHE A 141 3.01 -21.16 0.35
CA PHE A 141 2.73 -21.13 1.79
C PHE A 141 3.23 -22.38 2.55
N TYR A 142 3.36 -23.53 1.89
CA TYR A 142 3.89 -24.77 2.47
C TYR A 142 5.40 -24.72 2.75
N ARG A 143 6.09 -23.67 2.30
CA ARG A 143 7.52 -23.40 2.58
C ARG A 143 7.73 -22.49 3.77
N ILE A 144 6.67 -21.88 4.33
CA ILE A 144 6.77 -21.02 5.51
C ILE A 144 7.45 -21.78 6.65
N PRO A 145 8.47 -21.20 7.31
CA PRO A 145 9.19 -21.83 8.40
C PRO A 145 8.28 -22.21 9.57
N ALA A 146 8.61 -23.29 10.28
CA ALA A 146 7.82 -23.80 11.38
C ALA A 146 7.71 -22.80 12.56
N ASN A 147 8.72 -21.97 12.78
CA ASN A 147 8.70 -20.90 13.78
C ASN A 147 7.73 -19.78 13.40
N SER A 148 7.73 -19.29 12.17
CA SER A 148 6.77 -18.27 11.66
C SER A 148 5.36 -18.82 11.65
N PHE A 149 5.16 -20.09 11.23
CA PHE A 149 3.88 -20.79 11.36
C PHE A 149 3.42 -20.87 12.82
N GLY A 150 4.32 -21.26 13.73
CA GLY A 150 4.05 -21.36 15.16
C GLY A 150 3.67 -20.03 15.79
N PHE A 151 4.37 -18.95 15.43
CA PHE A 151 4.07 -17.59 15.85
C PHE A 151 2.65 -17.17 15.37
N SER A 152 2.38 -17.29 14.08
CA SER A 152 1.11 -16.90 13.48
C SER A 152 -0.09 -17.66 14.08
N VAL A 153 0.02 -19.00 14.21
CA VAL A 153 -1.02 -19.83 14.80
C VAL A 153 -1.17 -19.53 16.29
N GLY A 154 -0.07 -19.25 17.01
CA GLY A 154 -0.07 -18.86 18.41
C GLY A 154 -0.79 -17.52 18.64
N LEU A 155 -0.54 -16.53 17.82
CA LEU A 155 -1.21 -15.23 17.86
C LEU A 155 -2.72 -15.39 17.58
N LEU A 156 -3.08 -16.12 16.53
CA LEU A 156 -4.50 -16.42 16.21
C LEU A 156 -5.18 -17.20 17.34
N ALA A 157 -4.50 -18.16 17.97
CA ALA A 157 -5.03 -18.92 19.10
C ALA A 157 -5.27 -18.00 20.31
N THR A 158 -4.38 -17.02 20.54
CA THR A 158 -4.53 -16.04 21.61
C THR A 158 -5.74 -15.13 21.39
N VAL A 159 -5.94 -14.66 20.16
CA VAL A 159 -7.12 -13.87 19.78
C VAL A 159 -8.39 -14.71 19.90
N LEU A 160 -8.39 -15.95 19.39
CA LEU A 160 -9.52 -16.87 19.54
C LEU A 160 -9.85 -17.17 21.00
N LEU A 161 -8.84 -17.36 21.85
CA LEU A 161 -9.02 -17.59 23.29
C LEU A 161 -9.60 -16.35 23.99
N SER A 162 -9.16 -15.17 23.62
CA SER A 162 -9.69 -13.89 24.11
C SER A 162 -11.19 -13.76 23.75
N LEU A 163 -11.55 -14.02 22.48
CA LEU A 163 -12.93 -14.01 22.01
C LEU A 163 -13.78 -15.12 22.65
N TYR A 164 -13.20 -16.28 22.92
CA TYR A 164 -13.84 -17.36 23.64
C TYR A 164 -14.23 -16.97 25.06
N LEU A 165 -13.33 -16.26 25.78
CA LEU A 165 -13.54 -15.83 27.16
C LEU A 165 -14.56 -14.68 27.25
N VAL A 166 -14.42 -13.64 26.42
CA VAL A 166 -15.39 -12.53 26.38
C VAL A 166 -16.75 -12.99 25.87
N GLY A 167 -16.78 -13.91 24.92
CA GLY A 167 -17.99 -14.55 24.42
C GLY A 167 -18.59 -15.60 25.36
N GLN A 168 -18.12 -15.69 26.60
CA GLN A 168 -18.62 -16.61 27.62
C GLN A 168 -18.62 -18.07 27.15
N ARG A 169 -17.53 -18.47 26.51
CA ARG A 169 -17.31 -19.81 25.98
C ARG A 169 -18.27 -20.22 24.85
N HIS A 170 -18.65 -19.25 24.01
CA HIS A 170 -19.45 -19.50 22.83
C HIS A 170 -18.61 -19.34 21.56
N GLY A 171 -18.69 -20.34 20.64
CA GLY A 171 -17.97 -20.33 19.38
C GLY A 171 -18.43 -19.28 18.38
N GLY A 172 -19.62 -18.68 18.55
CA GLY A 172 -20.19 -17.72 17.60
C GLY A 172 -19.38 -16.45 17.45
N VAL A 173 -18.87 -15.89 18.56
CA VAL A 173 -18.03 -14.66 18.54
C VAL A 173 -16.66 -14.96 17.93
N MET A 174 -16.15 -16.17 18.13
CA MET A 174 -14.87 -16.61 17.59
C MET A 174 -14.87 -16.72 16.05
N ALA A 175 -16.05 -16.79 15.43
CA ALA A 175 -16.20 -16.85 13.97
C ALA A 175 -15.60 -15.61 13.27
N LEU A 176 -15.42 -14.51 13.99
CA LEU A 176 -14.77 -13.30 13.46
C LEU A 176 -13.36 -13.59 12.94
N VAL A 177 -12.56 -14.40 13.63
CA VAL A 177 -11.17 -14.69 13.26
C VAL A 177 -11.05 -15.37 11.88
N PRO A 178 -11.67 -16.55 11.64
CA PRO A 178 -11.55 -17.19 10.33
C PRO A 178 -12.22 -16.37 9.21
N VAL A 179 -13.23 -15.54 9.50
CA VAL A 179 -13.83 -14.64 8.51
C VAL A 179 -12.83 -13.55 8.11
N VAL A 180 -12.20 -12.91 9.10
CA VAL A 180 -11.20 -11.86 8.83
C VAL A 180 -9.99 -12.44 8.09
N CYS A 181 -9.46 -13.59 8.51
CA CYS A 181 -8.34 -14.25 7.82
C CYS A 181 -8.67 -14.57 6.35
N CYS A 182 -9.87 -15.10 6.08
CA CYS A 182 -10.29 -15.38 4.71
C CYS A 182 -10.40 -14.10 3.86
N ILE A 183 -11.00 -13.04 4.41
CA ILE A 183 -11.15 -11.75 3.71
C ILE A 183 -9.77 -11.15 3.44
N LEU A 184 -8.87 -11.15 4.44
CA LEU A 184 -7.51 -10.62 4.28
C LEU A 184 -6.71 -11.39 3.22
N GLY A 185 -6.77 -12.73 3.22
CA GLY A 185 -6.08 -13.51 2.19
C GLY A 185 -6.59 -13.25 0.78
N ILE A 186 -7.91 -13.06 0.61
CA ILE A 186 -8.49 -12.68 -0.69
C ILE A 186 -8.09 -11.25 -1.07
N ALA A 187 -8.11 -10.32 -0.14
CA ALA A 187 -7.70 -8.95 -0.37
C ALA A 187 -6.22 -8.86 -0.75
N GLU A 188 -5.35 -9.57 -0.02
CA GLU A 188 -3.91 -9.67 -0.31
C GLU A 188 -3.66 -10.18 -1.73
N HIS A 189 -4.36 -11.25 -2.14
CA HIS A 189 -4.25 -11.78 -3.50
C HIS A 189 -4.52 -10.70 -4.56
N PHE A 190 -5.58 -9.90 -4.39
CA PHE A 190 -5.91 -8.87 -5.37
C PHE A 190 -4.96 -7.66 -5.29
N VAL A 191 -4.50 -7.27 -4.11
CA VAL A 191 -3.51 -6.20 -3.97
C VAL A 191 -2.20 -6.59 -4.62
N ILE A 192 -1.70 -7.80 -4.39
CA ILE A 192 -0.51 -8.30 -5.07
C ILE A 192 -0.72 -8.33 -6.60
N THR A 193 -1.88 -8.81 -7.07
CA THR A 193 -2.16 -8.92 -8.51
C THR A 193 -2.23 -7.56 -9.20
N PHE A 194 -2.79 -6.54 -8.54
CA PHE A 194 -3.05 -5.25 -9.17
C PHE A 194 -1.97 -4.21 -8.91
N LYS A 195 -1.41 -4.18 -7.70
CA LYS A 195 -0.37 -3.22 -7.32
C LYS A 195 1.04 -3.77 -7.42
N GLY A 196 1.22 -5.10 -7.39
CA GLY A 196 2.55 -5.69 -7.25
C GLY A 196 3.17 -5.49 -5.86
N GLU A 197 2.36 -5.25 -4.83
CA GLU A 197 2.79 -5.00 -3.45
C GLU A 197 1.96 -5.81 -2.46
N ALA A 198 2.50 -6.09 -1.26
CA ALA A 198 1.74 -6.70 -0.16
C ALA A 198 0.87 -5.66 0.55
N ILE A 199 -0.21 -6.09 1.21
CA ILE A 199 -1.01 -5.23 2.08
C ILE A 199 -0.16 -4.82 3.29
N LEU A 200 0.02 -3.52 3.45
CA LEU A 200 0.72 -2.92 4.59
C LEU A 200 -0.30 -2.44 5.65
N PRO A 201 0.10 -2.22 6.92
CA PRO A 201 -0.79 -1.68 7.93
C PRO A 201 -1.44 -0.35 7.56
N SER A 202 -0.74 0.52 6.82
CA SER A 202 -1.25 1.76 6.27
C SER A 202 -2.39 1.56 5.26
N ASP A 203 -2.37 0.49 4.47
CA ASP A 203 -3.43 0.20 3.49
C ASP A 203 -4.77 -0.11 4.16
N ILE A 204 -4.76 -0.65 5.39
CA ILE A 204 -6.00 -0.87 6.16
C ILE A 204 -6.68 0.46 6.48
N LEU A 205 -5.90 1.51 6.75
CA LEU A 205 -6.42 2.86 6.97
C LEU A 205 -6.89 3.52 5.66
N ALA A 206 -6.36 3.05 4.53
CA ALA A 206 -6.62 3.51 3.18
C ALA A 206 -7.74 2.74 2.43
N LEU A 207 -8.42 1.79 3.08
CA LEU A 207 -9.41 0.90 2.44
C LEU A 207 -10.49 1.64 1.62
N GLY A 208 -10.89 2.85 2.05
CA GLY A 208 -11.84 3.69 1.32
C GLY A 208 -11.33 4.07 -0.08
N THR A 209 -10.09 4.53 -0.13
CA THR A 209 -9.43 4.97 -1.38
C THR A 209 -9.17 3.79 -2.33
N ALA A 210 -8.73 2.64 -1.79
CA ALA A 210 -8.45 1.46 -2.60
C ALA A 210 -9.71 0.91 -3.32
N MET A 211 -10.89 1.04 -2.71
CA MET A 211 -12.16 0.63 -3.33
C MET A 211 -12.56 1.53 -4.51
N GLU A 212 -12.23 2.81 -4.48
CA GLU A 212 -12.59 3.77 -5.53
C GLU A 212 -11.70 3.65 -6.78
N VAL A 213 -10.43 3.26 -6.60
CA VAL A 213 -9.48 3.07 -7.72
C VAL A 213 -9.66 1.69 -8.40
N SER A 214 -10.50 0.82 -7.85
CA SER A 214 -10.71 -0.54 -8.37
C SER A 214 -11.56 -0.63 -9.65
N GLU A 215 -12.12 0.47 -10.13
CA GLU A 215 -12.81 0.51 -11.44
C GLU A 215 -11.81 0.29 -12.58
N GLY A 216 -11.92 -0.86 -13.25
CA GLY A 216 -11.07 -1.23 -14.39
C GLY A 216 -10.29 -2.54 -14.20
N TYR A 217 -10.24 -3.09 -12.99
CA TYR A 217 -9.56 -4.37 -12.74
C TYR A 217 -10.49 -5.57 -12.91
N GLU A 218 -10.00 -6.64 -13.55
CA GLU A 218 -10.73 -7.90 -13.67
C GLU A 218 -10.46 -8.81 -12.45
N PHE A 219 -11.49 -9.06 -11.63
CA PHE A 219 -11.41 -9.92 -10.46
C PHE A 219 -11.60 -11.39 -10.85
N THR A 220 -10.51 -12.16 -10.87
CA THR A 220 -10.55 -13.60 -11.16
C THR A 220 -10.54 -14.43 -9.87
N PHE A 221 -11.38 -15.48 -9.81
CA PHE A 221 -11.39 -16.40 -8.67
C PHE A 221 -10.44 -17.57 -8.93
N THR A 222 -9.38 -17.63 -8.15
CA THR A 222 -8.37 -18.70 -8.24
C THR A 222 -8.78 -19.92 -7.41
N ALA A 223 -8.15 -21.07 -7.66
CA ALA A 223 -8.30 -22.27 -6.84
C ALA A 223 -7.93 -22.03 -5.36
N GLY A 224 -6.94 -21.15 -5.11
CA GLY A 224 -6.56 -20.70 -3.77
C GLY A 224 -7.71 -20.01 -3.02
N ILE A 225 -8.36 -19.03 -3.66
CA ILE A 225 -9.52 -18.32 -3.10
C ILE A 225 -10.66 -19.29 -2.78
N VAL A 226 -10.96 -20.21 -3.70
CA VAL A 226 -12.02 -21.23 -3.49
C VAL A 226 -11.69 -22.13 -2.30
N THR A 227 -10.44 -22.55 -2.17
CA THR A 227 -9.98 -23.39 -1.05
C THR A 227 -10.04 -22.60 0.27
N SER A 228 -9.64 -21.33 0.29
CA SER A 228 -9.78 -20.45 1.46
C SER A 228 -11.23 -20.37 1.94
N LEU A 229 -12.18 -20.13 1.04
CA LEU A 229 -13.62 -20.13 1.35
C LEU A 229 -14.12 -21.49 1.90
N ALA A 230 -13.57 -22.60 1.41
CA ALA A 230 -13.89 -23.94 1.92
C ALA A 230 -13.36 -24.13 3.36
N LEU A 231 -12.13 -23.71 3.64
CA LEU A 231 -11.52 -23.74 4.97
C LEU A 231 -12.28 -22.86 5.98
N LEU A 232 -12.72 -21.68 5.56
CA LEU A 232 -13.61 -20.83 6.36
C LEU A 232 -14.87 -21.61 6.78
N LYS A 233 -15.54 -22.29 5.85
CA LYS A 233 -16.74 -23.06 6.18
C LYS A 233 -16.48 -24.21 7.15
N ILE A 234 -15.37 -24.91 7.00
CA ILE A 234 -14.94 -25.96 7.93
C ILE A 234 -14.71 -25.36 9.33
N SER A 235 -14.00 -24.21 9.41
CA SER A 235 -13.74 -23.50 10.66
C SER A 235 -15.04 -23.11 11.38
N LEU A 236 -16.02 -22.55 10.66
CA LEU A 236 -17.34 -22.22 11.20
C LEU A 236 -18.09 -23.46 11.73
N GLY A 237 -17.99 -24.59 11.01
CA GLY A 237 -18.51 -25.88 11.45
C GLY A 237 -17.89 -26.34 12.78
N LEU A 238 -16.56 -26.30 12.88
CA LEU A 238 -15.83 -26.68 14.10
C LEU A 238 -16.16 -25.76 15.28
N LEU A 239 -16.23 -24.45 15.08
CA LEU A 239 -16.61 -23.49 16.13
C LEU A 239 -18.01 -23.77 16.70
N SER A 240 -18.90 -24.36 15.94
CA SER A 240 -20.22 -24.75 16.42
C SER A 240 -20.19 -25.82 17.55
N LEU A 241 -19.07 -26.56 17.67
CA LEU A 241 -18.86 -27.52 18.75
C LEU A 241 -18.60 -26.81 20.10
N ILE A 242 -18.09 -25.60 20.10
CA ILE A 242 -17.78 -24.84 21.33
C ILE A 242 -19.07 -24.32 21.95
N ARG A 243 -19.43 -24.92 23.10
CA ARG A 243 -20.58 -24.48 23.88
C ARG A 243 -20.31 -24.65 25.36
N PRO A 244 -20.77 -23.69 26.18
CA PRO A 244 -20.67 -23.79 27.63
C PRO A 244 -21.58 -24.92 28.11
N ARG A 245 -21.10 -25.66 29.08
CA ARG A 245 -21.96 -26.62 29.80
C ARG A 245 -23.04 -25.84 30.57
N LYS A 246 -24.29 -26.30 30.51
CA LYS A 246 -25.40 -25.71 31.29
C LYS A 246 -25.08 -25.79 32.77
N LEU A 247 -24.94 -24.63 33.43
CA LEU A 247 -24.82 -24.57 34.89
C LEU A 247 -26.17 -24.90 35.53
N ARG A 248 -26.15 -25.84 36.48
CA ARG A 248 -27.38 -26.33 37.11
C ARG A 248 -28.00 -25.36 38.13
N THR A 249 -27.23 -24.34 38.58
CA THR A 249 -27.70 -23.38 39.61
C THR A 249 -27.36 -21.93 39.19
N PRO A 250 -28.32 -21.00 39.34
CA PRO A 250 -28.10 -19.57 39.00
C PRO A 250 -27.00 -18.89 39.84
N THR A 251 -26.72 -19.39 41.04
CA THR A 251 -25.71 -18.81 41.97
C THR A 251 -24.29 -18.87 41.46
N HIS A 252 -23.97 -19.68 40.47
CA HIS A 252 -22.63 -19.78 39.88
C HIS A 252 -22.46 -18.99 38.57
N VAL A 253 -23.49 -18.32 38.06
CA VAL A 253 -23.44 -17.61 36.77
C VAL A 253 -22.56 -16.34 36.88
N PHE A 254 -22.80 -15.51 37.88
CA PHE A 254 -22.02 -14.29 38.10
C PHE A 254 -20.53 -14.53 38.36
N PRO A 255 -20.13 -15.43 39.25
CA PRO A 255 -18.72 -15.77 39.44
C PRO A 255 -18.07 -16.34 38.17
N ALA A 256 -18.80 -17.12 37.37
CA ALA A 256 -18.27 -17.68 36.11
C ALA A 256 -18.04 -16.58 35.07
N ILE A 257 -18.96 -15.62 34.93
CA ILE A 257 -18.79 -14.46 34.03
C ILE A 257 -17.61 -13.61 34.49
N ALA A 258 -17.52 -13.30 35.77
CA ALA A 258 -16.40 -12.53 36.32
C ALA A 258 -15.05 -13.22 36.09
N ALA A 259 -14.98 -14.54 36.33
CA ALA A 259 -13.76 -15.31 36.10
C ALA A 259 -13.35 -15.31 34.60
N ASN A 260 -14.32 -15.46 33.68
CA ASN A 260 -14.03 -15.40 32.24
C ASN A 260 -13.56 -14.00 31.84
N LEU A 261 -14.14 -12.90 32.38
CA LEU A 261 -13.69 -11.54 32.08
C LEU A 261 -12.30 -11.24 32.65
N CYS A 262 -11.99 -11.69 33.87
CA CYS A 262 -10.64 -11.59 34.42
C CYS A 262 -9.63 -12.38 33.59
N ALA A 263 -9.98 -13.61 33.19
CA ALA A 263 -9.15 -14.42 32.31
C ALA A 263 -8.98 -13.78 30.92
N PHE A 264 -10.04 -13.17 30.36
CA PHE A 264 -9.97 -12.41 29.12
C PHE A 264 -8.96 -11.27 29.21
N LEU A 265 -9.05 -10.43 30.25
CA LEU A 265 -8.11 -9.34 30.45
C LEU A 265 -6.67 -9.85 30.56
N LEU A 266 -6.47 -10.91 31.35
CA LEU A 266 -5.14 -11.51 31.51
C LEU A 266 -4.59 -12.05 30.18
N VAL A 267 -5.36 -12.85 29.47
CA VAL A 267 -4.94 -13.46 28.19
C VAL A 267 -4.69 -12.38 27.14
N THR A 268 -5.58 -11.38 27.05
CA THR A 268 -5.42 -10.32 26.05
C THR A 268 -4.23 -9.45 26.36
N VAL A 269 -4.08 -8.97 27.60
CA VAL A 269 -2.95 -8.08 27.94
C VAL A 269 -1.62 -8.85 27.90
N VAL A 270 -1.51 -9.98 28.61
CA VAL A 270 -0.26 -10.73 28.66
C VAL A 270 0.08 -11.40 27.31
N GLY A 271 -0.94 -11.94 26.64
CA GLY A 271 -0.76 -12.60 25.35
C GLY A 271 -0.38 -11.61 24.26
N LEU A 272 -1.17 -10.55 24.05
CA LEU A 272 -0.84 -9.57 23.00
C LEU A 272 0.44 -8.80 23.31
N SER A 273 0.66 -8.38 24.58
CA SER A 273 1.95 -7.76 24.95
C SER A 273 3.13 -8.73 24.78
N GLY A 274 2.92 -10.03 25.00
CA GLY A 274 3.95 -11.03 24.76
C GLY A 274 4.35 -11.10 23.29
N PHE A 275 3.35 -11.05 22.39
CA PHE A 275 3.62 -11.09 20.94
C PHE A 275 4.19 -9.77 20.40
N SER A 276 3.72 -8.61 20.88
CA SER A 276 4.19 -7.30 20.43
C SER A 276 5.61 -6.94 20.90
N ASN A 277 6.11 -7.59 21.96
CA ASN A 277 7.46 -7.36 22.47
C ASN A 277 8.47 -8.43 22.02
N ILE A 278 8.07 -9.34 21.13
CA ILE A 278 9.01 -10.29 20.53
C ILE A 278 9.77 -9.55 19.44
N ASP A 279 11.08 -9.47 19.56
CA ASP A 279 11.94 -9.18 18.43
C ASP A 279 11.88 -10.36 17.46
N LEU A 280 11.13 -10.16 16.38
CA LEU A 280 10.86 -11.23 15.41
C LEU A 280 12.11 -11.60 14.63
N GLU A 281 12.97 -10.64 14.31
CA GLU A 281 14.23 -10.90 13.60
C GLU A 281 15.10 -11.86 14.43
N GLN A 282 15.29 -11.58 15.70
CA GLN A 282 16.11 -12.40 16.57
C GLN A 282 15.44 -13.71 17.01
N ALA A 283 14.12 -13.69 17.32
CA ALA A 283 13.44 -14.85 17.86
C ALA A 283 13.07 -15.89 16.81
N LEU A 284 12.84 -15.47 15.58
CA LEU A 284 12.35 -16.33 14.48
C LEU A 284 13.41 -16.57 13.40
N ASP A 285 14.61 -15.98 13.54
CA ASP A 285 15.62 -15.92 12.47
C ASP A 285 14.98 -15.35 11.19
N PHE A 286 14.34 -14.20 11.36
CA PHE A 286 13.45 -13.58 10.40
C PHE A 286 14.08 -12.32 9.86
N GLY A 287 14.57 -12.34 8.61
CA GLY A 287 14.98 -11.13 7.92
C GLY A 287 13.79 -10.55 7.18
N PHE A 288 13.32 -9.36 7.56
CA PHE A 288 12.29 -8.64 6.80
C PHE A 288 12.96 -7.90 5.65
N ASP A 289 12.73 -8.38 4.42
CA ASP A 289 13.18 -7.66 3.24
C ASP A 289 12.19 -6.50 2.96
N ARG A 290 12.55 -5.32 3.43
CA ARG A 290 11.75 -4.10 3.27
C ARG A 290 11.62 -3.66 1.81
N TRP A 291 12.53 -4.11 0.96
CA TRP A 291 12.57 -3.78 -0.46
C TRP A 291 11.69 -4.69 -1.32
N GLN A 292 11.46 -5.91 -0.82
CA GLN A 292 10.60 -6.90 -1.46
C GLN A 292 9.58 -7.47 -0.46
N PRO A 293 8.62 -6.66 0.03
CA PRO A 293 7.64 -7.12 1.01
C PRO A 293 6.89 -8.38 0.57
N ILE A 294 6.57 -8.49 -0.72
CA ILE A 294 5.91 -9.69 -1.28
C ILE A 294 6.74 -10.95 -1.02
N THR A 295 8.05 -10.90 -1.27
CA THR A 295 8.94 -12.05 -1.04
C THR A 295 8.96 -12.45 0.43
N THR A 296 8.98 -11.46 1.33
CA THR A 296 8.94 -11.70 2.77
C THR A 296 7.58 -12.29 3.19
N TYR A 297 6.48 -11.71 2.72
CA TYR A 297 5.13 -12.23 3.00
C TYR A 297 4.96 -13.67 2.47
N ALA A 298 5.47 -13.97 1.28
CA ALA A 298 5.44 -15.31 0.72
C ALA A 298 6.30 -16.32 1.51
N SER A 299 7.47 -15.90 2.00
CA SER A 299 8.42 -16.77 2.70
C SER A 299 8.12 -16.93 4.19
N GLN A 300 7.61 -15.91 4.87
CA GLN A 300 7.38 -15.87 6.32
C GLN A 300 5.91 -15.93 6.72
N GLY A 301 5.01 -15.70 5.78
CA GLY A 301 3.57 -15.63 5.97
C GLY A 301 3.07 -14.23 6.34
N PHE A 302 1.83 -13.94 5.94
CA PHE A 302 1.17 -12.65 6.12
C PHE A 302 1.19 -12.16 7.58
N ILE A 303 0.76 -13.01 8.53
CA ILE A 303 0.58 -12.59 9.92
C ILE A 303 1.91 -12.18 10.56
N THR A 304 2.99 -12.94 10.33
CA THR A 304 4.32 -12.63 10.86
C THR A 304 4.82 -11.31 10.27
N SER A 305 4.81 -11.21 8.95
CA SER A 305 5.29 -10.03 8.23
C SER A 305 4.47 -8.78 8.55
N PHE A 306 3.13 -8.92 8.58
CA PHE A 306 2.25 -7.81 8.96
C PHE A 306 2.44 -7.34 10.40
N THR A 307 2.70 -8.28 11.34
CA THR A 307 2.98 -7.92 12.74
C THR A 307 4.27 -7.11 12.85
N GLU A 308 5.30 -7.48 12.11
CA GLU A 308 6.55 -6.72 12.06
C GLU A 308 6.30 -5.28 11.56
N MET A 309 5.55 -5.15 10.47
CA MET A 309 5.18 -3.85 9.94
C MET A 309 4.37 -3.00 10.93
N VAL A 310 3.47 -3.62 11.73
CA VAL A 310 2.73 -2.91 12.79
C VAL A 310 3.66 -2.39 13.89
N ASN A 311 4.69 -3.15 14.24
CA ASN A 311 5.69 -2.71 15.22
C ASN A 311 6.47 -1.48 14.73
N GLU A 312 6.57 -1.30 13.41
CA GLU A 312 7.23 -0.16 12.78
C GLU A 312 6.34 1.09 12.60
N LEU A 313 5.02 1.03 12.90
CA LEU A 313 4.09 2.18 12.69
C LEU A 313 4.47 3.48 13.41
N PRO A 314 4.96 3.51 14.64
CA PRO A 314 5.41 4.75 15.26
C PRO A 314 6.54 5.39 14.47
N ILE A 315 6.52 6.72 14.28
CA ILE A 315 7.70 7.42 13.76
C ILE A 315 8.76 7.36 14.85
N GLU A 316 9.90 6.79 14.48
CA GLU A 316 10.99 6.59 15.43
C GLU A 316 11.56 7.93 15.89
N LYS A 317 11.62 8.09 17.19
CA LYS A 317 12.23 9.26 17.81
C LYS A 317 13.73 9.04 17.91
N PRO A 318 14.57 9.95 17.38
CA PRO A 318 16.03 9.82 17.51
C PRO A 318 16.46 9.66 18.97
N GLU A 319 17.49 8.85 19.22
CA GLU A 319 18.01 8.61 20.56
C GLU A 319 18.45 9.95 21.19
N ASP A 320 18.13 10.14 22.47
CA ASP A 320 18.42 11.38 23.22
C ASP A 320 17.93 12.68 22.57
N TYR A 321 16.93 12.61 21.67
CA TYR A 321 16.38 13.77 20.97
C TYR A 321 15.83 14.82 21.92
N THR A 322 16.23 16.06 21.71
CA THR A 322 15.60 17.26 22.27
C THR A 322 15.27 18.28 21.17
N PRO A 323 14.13 19.01 21.27
CA PRO A 323 13.77 20.02 20.27
C PRO A 323 14.83 21.13 20.15
N ASP A 324 15.43 21.55 21.29
CA ASP A 324 16.44 22.62 21.33
C ASP A 324 17.72 22.21 20.56
N GLU A 325 18.14 20.94 20.69
CA GLU A 325 19.27 20.42 19.94
C GLU A 325 18.98 20.34 18.44
N ALA A 326 17.82 19.79 18.06
CA ALA A 326 17.41 19.73 16.65
C ALA A 326 17.34 21.12 16.01
N GLN A 327 16.79 22.11 16.71
CA GLN A 327 16.75 23.50 16.27
C GLN A 327 18.17 24.10 16.14
N SER A 328 19.07 23.76 17.06
CA SER A 328 20.46 24.21 17.01
C SER A 328 21.20 23.62 15.79
N ILE A 329 20.99 22.33 15.50
CA ILE A 329 21.53 21.65 14.29
C ILE A 329 21.02 22.33 13.02
N GLU A 330 19.73 22.58 12.93
CA GLU A 330 19.13 23.26 11.79
C GLU A 330 19.73 24.66 11.57
N GLN A 331 19.86 25.45 12.64
CA GLN A 331 20.45 26.78 12.57
C GLN A 331 21.94 26.75 12.20
N GLU A 332 22.70 25.76 12.71
CA GLU A 332 24.12 25.57 12.34
C GLU A 332 24.25 25.30 10.83
N LEU A 333 23.48 24.33 10.31
CA LEU A 333 23.50 23.97 8.88
C LEU A 333 23.00 25.12 7.99
N ALA A 334 21.98 25.85 8.42
CA ALA A 334 21.52 27.06 7.72
C ALA A 334 22.65 28.12 7.65
N THR A 335 23.44 28.25 8.72
CA THR A 335 24.60 29.13 8.74
C THR A 335 25.73 28.66 7.81
N VAL A 336 25.94 27.35 7.70
CA VAL A 336 26.86 26.77 6.72
C VAL A 336 26.40 27.11 5.30
N TYR A 337 25.11 26.91 4.99
CA TYR A 337 24.58 27.36 3.69
C TYR A 337 24.81 28.84 3.43
N ASP A 338 24.45 29.70 4.38
CA ASP A 338 24.58 31.15 4.22
C ASP A 338 26.05 31.61 3.96
N SER A 339 27.02 30.91 4.59
CA SER A 339 28.45 31.21 4.42
C SER A 339 29.07 30.60 3.16
N THR A 340 28.43 29.65 2.53
CA THR A 340 28.91 28.96 1.31
C THR A 340 28.07 29.34 0.09
N TYR A 341 27.02 28.60 -0.20
CA TYR A 341 26.15 28.79 -1.36
C TYR A 341 25.39 30.14 -1.30
N GLY A 342 24.90 30.50 -0.12
CA GLY A 342 24.10 31.72 0.12
C GLY A 342 24.87 33.02 -0.11
N SER A 343 26.18 32.99 0.11
CA SER A 343 27.06 34.17 -0.06
C SER A 343 27.61 34.36 -1.48
N SER A 344 27.27 33.45 -2.42
CA SER A 344 27.76 33.54 -3.80
C SER A 344 27.21 34.75 -4.56
N GLU A 345 28.01 35.33 -5.47
CA GLU A 345 27.55 36.41 -6.33
C GLU A 345 26.38 35.99 -7.23
N GLN A 346 26.39 34.74 -7.66
CA GLN A 346 25.31 34.10 -8.43
C GLN A 346 24.00 34.14 -7.66
N ARG A 347 24.01 33.67 -6.41
CA ARG A 347 22.84 33.68 -5.54
C ARG A 347 22.34 35.09 -5.27
N ALA A 348 23.25 36.07 -5.02
CA ALA A 348 22.89 37.46 -4.80
C ALA A 348 22.18 38.07 -6.01
N ALA A 349 22.63 37.76 -7.23
CA ALA A 349 22.02 38.23 -8.47
C ALA A 349 20.61 37.62 -8.65
N ALA A 350 20.45 36.31 -8.40
CA ALA A 350 19.17 35.63 -8.48
C ALA A 350 18.17 36.21 -7.45
N VAL A 351 18.61 36.48 -6.21
CA VAL A 351 17.77 37.10 -5.17
C VAL A 351 17.29 38.48 -5.58
N ALA A 352 18.18 39.30 -6.15
CA ALA A 352 17.80 40.63 -6.64
C ALA A 352 16.72 40.53 -7.72
N GLN A 353 16.91 39.65 -8.70
CA GLN A 353 15.94 39.40 -9.77
C GLN A 353 14.61 38.85 -9.23
N PHE A 354 14.64 37.85 -8.33
CA PHE A 354 13.43 37.28 -7.73
C PHE A 354 12.57 38.36 -7.04
N ASN A 355 13.20 39.24 -6.28
CA ASN A 355 12.50 40.33 -5.60
C ASN A 355 11.87 41.35 -6.57
N GLU A 356 12.40 41.45 -7.76
CA GLU A 356 11.89 42.35 -8.80
C GLU A 356 10.70 41.75 -9.55
N ILE A 357 10.83 40.46 -9.99
CA ILE A 357 9.88 39.86 -10.92
C ILE A 357 8.90 38.87 -10.29
N LYS A 358 9.26 38.24 -9.16
CA LYS A 358 8.46 37.19 -8.50
C LYS A 358 7.82 36.23 -9.51
N PRO A 359 8.57 35.33 -10.14
CA PRO A 359 8.06 34.47 -11.21
C PRO A 359 6.96 33.54 -10.70
N THR A 360 5.99 33.22 -11.54
CA THR A 360 5.07 32.13 -11.24
C THR A 360 5.83 30.81 -11.19
N ILE A 361 5.50 29.95 -10.22
CA ILE A 361 6.08 28.62 -10.05
C ILE A 361 5.00 27.60 -10.38
N VAL A 362 5.23 26.79 -11.39
CA VAL A 362 4.38 25.66 -11.79
C VAL A 362 5.16 24.39 -11.48
N ALA A 363 4.61 23.53 -10.67
CA ALA A 363 5.14 22.19 -10.42
C ALA A 363 4.17 21.15 -11.00
N VAL A 364 4.64 20.37 -11.94
CA VAL A 364 3.91 19.25 -12.53
C VAL A 364 4.55 17.96 -12.04
N MET A 365 3.81 17.21 -11.26
CA MET A 365 4.13 15.83 -10.93
C MET A 365 3.38 14.94 -11.90
N ASN A 366 4.10 14.42 -12.89
CA ASN A 366 3.52 13.64 -13.97
C ASN A 366 3.46 12.16 -13.56
N GLU A 367 2.26 11.62 -13.56
CA GLU A 367 1.96 10.24 -13.16
C GLU A 367 2.87 9.23 -13.85
N SER A 368 3.61 8.45 -13.07
CA SER A 368 4.51 7.37 -13.52
C SER A 368 5.57 7.78 -14.56
N PHE A 369 5.85 9.08 -14.77
CA PHE A 369 6.80 9.54 -15.79
C PHE A 369 8.24 9.24 -15.39
N SER A 370 8.83 8.22 -16.00
CA SER A 370 10.20 7.77 -15.71
C SER A 370 10.96 7.45 -16.99
N ASP A 371 12.25 7.74 -16.99
CA ASP A 371 13.15 7.27 -18.04
C ASP A 371 13.68 5.87 -17.69
N LEU A 372 13.10 4.84 -18.30
CA LEU A 372 13.51 3.46 -18.09
C LEU A 372 14.81 3.06 -18.80
N SER A 373 15.61 4.01 -19.27
CA SER A 373 16.96 3.74 -19.78
C SER A 373 17.94 3.26 -18.68
N CYS A 374 17.51 3.22 -17.41
CA CYS A 374 18.23 2.52 -16.36
C CYS A 374 18.30 1.00 -16.56
N PHE A 375 17.45 0.42 -17.42
CA PHE A 375 17.48 -1.00 -17.79
C PHE A 375 18.36 -1.21 -19.04
N GLU A 376 19.55 -1.82 -18.86
CA GLU A 376 20.51 -2.04 -19.95
C GLU A 376 19.91 -2.86 -21.11
N GLN A 377 19.07 -3.85 -20.80
CA GLN A 377 18.42 -4.70 -21.78
C GLN A 377 17.41 -3.92 -22.63
N LEU A 378 16.73 -2.93 -22.03
CA LEU A 378 15.83 -2.06 -22.76
C LEU A 378 16.60 -1.08 -23.65
N GLN A 379 17.74 -0.55 -23.19
CA GLN A 379 18.65 0.21 -24.06
C GLN A 379 19.16 -0.65 -25.24
N ALA A 380 19.53 -1.91 -24.97
CA ALA A 380 19.96 -2.83 -26.01
C ALA A 380 18.84 -3.13 -27.04
N ALA A 381 17.56 -3.05 -26.62
CA ALA A 381 16.41 -3.14 -27.51
C ALA A 381 16.15 -1.84 -28.31
N GLY A 382 16.96 -0.79 -28.10
CA GLY A 382 16.91 0.46 -28.86
C GLY A 382 16.14 1.62 -28.18
N TYR A 383 15.73 1.47 -26.91
CA TYR A 383 15.10 2.55 -26.17
C TYR A 383 16.14 3.61 -25.73
N THR A 384 15.79 4.87 -25.91
CA THR A 384 16.69 6.03 -25.63
C THR A 384 16.07 7.04 -24.67
N GLY A 385 14.99 6.65 -24.00
CA GLY A 385 14.25 7.56 -23.11
C GLY A 385 13.23 8.44 -23.83
N PRO A 386 12.49 9.28 -23.08
CA PRO A 386 11.55 10.26 -23.62
C PRO A 386 12.32 11.29 -24.48
N ALA A 387 11.94 11.42 -25.74
CA ALA A 387 12.77 12.10 -26.73
C ALA A 387 12.85 13.62 -26.52
N PHE A 388 11.70 14.28 -26.29
CA PHE A 388 11.67 15.72 -26.04
C PHE A 388 12.30 16.05 -24.67
N TYR A 389 11.85 15.36 -23.62
CA TYR A 389 12.41 15.52 -22.27
C TYR A 389 13.94 15.45 -22.32
N ASN A 390 14.53 14.42 -22.94
CA ASN A 390 15.97 14.22 -22.99
C ASN A 390 16.70 15.24 -23.87
N SER A 391 16.04 15.82 -24.88
CA SER A 391 16.64 16.78 -25.82
C SER A 391 16.48 18.25 -25.40
N LEU A 392 15.71 18.58 -24.36
CA LEU A 392 15.45 19.95 -23.93
C LEU A 392 16.78 20.64 -23.52
N PRO A 393 17.22 21.71 -24.23
CA PRO A 393 18.59 22.18 -24.13
C PRO A 393 18.82 23.22 -23.02
N ASP A 394 17.77 23.77 -22.44
CA ASP A 394 17.81 24.99 -21.61
C ASP A 394 17.22 24.75 -20.20
N THR A 395 17.38 23.56 -19.65
CA THR A 395 17.01 23.27 -18.26
C THR A 395 18.03 23.90 -17.29
N LEU A 396 17.57 24.39 -16.15
CA LEU A 396 18.44 24.91 -15.08
C LEU A 396 19.17 23.75 -14.38
N VAL A 397 18.45 22.69 -14.11
CA VAL A 397 18.93 21.43 -13.55
C VAL A 397 17.98 20.31 -13.98
N ARG A 398 18.51 19.13 -14.14
CA ARG A 398 17.76 17.90 -14.47
C ARG A 398 18.49 16.67 -13.99
N GLY A 399 17.83 15.56 -13.96
CA GLY A 399 18.51 14.30 -13.63
C GLY A 399 17.60 13.23 -13.08
N THR A 400 18.17 12.38 -12.24
CA THR A 400 17.45 11.30 -11.57
C THR A 400 16.87 11.82 -10.26
N MET A 401 15.58 11.58 -10.07
CA MET A 401 14.93 11.68 -8.75
C MET A 401 14.80 10.29 -8.14
N LEU A 402 15.25 10.12 -6.91
CA LEU A 402 14.95 8.92 -6.14
C LEU A 402 13.64 9.13 -5.39
N ALA A 403 12.59 8.47 -5.87
CA ALA A 403 11.31 8.41 -5.18
C ALA A 403 11.39 7.46 -3.99
N SER A 404 10.47 7.56 -3.07
CA SER A 404 10.33 6.63 -1.93
C SER A 404 9.21 5.61 -2.13
N VAL A 405 8.65 5.57 -3.33
CA VAL A 405 7.58 4.65 -3.74
C VAL A 405 7.79 4.17 -5.17
N ALA A 406 7.22 3.02 -5.51
CA ALA A 406 7.25 2.44 -6.84
C ALA A 406 5.91 1.76 -7.16
N GLY A 407 5.42 1.92 -8.39
CA GLY A 407 4.17 1.30 -8.85
C GLY A 407 2.89 1.85 -8.23
N GLY A 408 2.99 2.90 -7.43
CA GLY A 408 1.90 3.54 -6.72
C GLY A 408 2.38 4.32 -5.49
N GLY A 409 1.45 4.91 -4.72
CA GLY A 409 1.81 5.71 -3.55
C GLY A 409 2.15 7.17 -3.88
N THR A 410 1.60 7.70 -4.96
CA THR A 410 1.76 9.08 -5.47
C THR A 410 1.79 10.14 -4.37
N ALA A 411 0.91 10.02 -3.35
CA ALA A 411 0.84 10.95 -2.22
C ALA A 411 2.13 11.05 -1.40
N ASN A 412 3.02 10.05 -1.44
CA ASN A 412 4.31 10.12 -0.74
C ASN A 412 5.27 11.06 -1.46
N SER A 413 5.31 11.01 -2.79
CA SER A 413 6.11 11.95 -3.59
C SER A 413 5.58 13.39 -3.50
N GLU A 414 4.25 13.57 -3.43
CA GLU A 414 3.63 14.87 -3.12
C GLU A 414 4.08 15.39 -1.74
N PHE A 415 3.98 14.52 -0.73
CA PHE A 415 4.38 14.84 0.64
C PHE A 415 5.85 15.28 0.70
N GLU A 416 6.74 14.50 0.11
CA GLU A 416 8.17 14.82 0.08
C GLU A 416 8.46 16.15 -0.61
N PHE A 417 7.89 16.37 -1.81
CA PHE A 417 8.06 17.60 -2.55
C PHE A 417 7.50 18.83 -1.81
N LEU A 418 6.30 18.73 -1.26
CA LEU A 418 5.60 19.85 -0.65
C LEU A 418 6.13 20.22 0.74
N THR A 419 6.67 19.25 1.49
CA THR A 419 7.10 19.49 2.89
C THR A 419 8.61 19.53 3.06
N GLY A 420 9.37 18.96 2.13
CA GLY A 420 10.81 18.75 2.27
C GLY A 420 11.18 17.59 3.23
N ALA A 421 10.20 16.94 3.84
CA ALA A 421 10.42 15.76 4.67
C ALA A 421 10.54 14.52 3.79
N THR A 422 11.44 13.58 4.09
CA THR A 422 11.52 12.30 3.39
C THR A 422 10.73 11.22 4.12
N THR A 423 10.04 10.36 3.37
CA THR A 423 9.38 9.18 3.94
C THR A 423 10.37 8.15 4.48
N ALA A 424 11.65 8.25 4.14
CA ALA A 424 12.73 7.44 4.72
C ALA A 424 12.73 7.46 6.26
N PHE A 425 12.50 8.61 6.88
CA PHE A 425 12.42 8.76 8.33
C PHE A 425 11.00 8.66 8.89
N VAL A 426 9.99 8.53 8.03
CA VAL A 426 8.61 8.24 8.46
C VAL A 426 8.39 6.75 8.61
N GLY A 427 8.98 5.97 7.71
CA GLY A 427 8.93 4.51 7.68
C GLY A 427 8.35 3.96 6.38
N LEU A 428 8.85 2.80 5.98
CA LEU A 428 8.44 2.11 4.76
C LEU A 428 6.94 1.82 4.76
N GLY A 429 6.29 2.05 3.62
CA GLY A 429 4.88 1.76 3.40
C GLY A 429 3.89 2.70 4.09
N LYS A 430 4.36 3.68 4.87
CA LYS A 430 3.47 4.69 5.44
C LYS A 430 3.03 5.70 4.39
N ILE A 431 1.78 6.12 4.50
CA ILE A 431 1.21 7.18 3.68
C ILE A 431 0.88 8.36 4.62
N PRO A 432 1.76 9.38 4.71
CA PRO A 432 1.59 10.46 5.66
C PRO A 432 0.23 11.16 5.56
N TYR A 433 -0.31 11.34 4.36
CA TYR A 433 -1.61 11.97 4.12
C TYR A 433 -2.79 11.22 4.74
N GLN A 434 -2.67 9.91 4.93
CA GLN A 434 -3.73 9.09 5.53
C GLN A 434 -3.54 8.87 7.02
N LEU A 435 -2.30 8.98 7.49
CA LEU A 435 -1.94 8.69 8.87
C LEU A 435 -1.97 9.92 9.77
N TYR A 436 -1.69 11.12 9.21
CA TYR A 436 -1.40 12.29 10.01
C TYR A 436 -2.20 13.53 9.58
N GLN A 437 -2.47 14.41 10.56
CA GLN A 437 -3.01 15.75 10.29
C GLN A 437 -1.87 16.71 9.95
N MET A 438 -1.96 17.44 8.83
CA MET A 438 -0.88 18.29 8.31
C MET A 438 -0.99 19.77 8.72
N ASN A 439 -1.94 20.15 9.57
CA ASN A 439 -2.17 21.56 9.95
C ASN A 439 -0.93 22.24 10.52
N GLY A 440 -0.15 21.52 11.33
CA GLY A 440 1.07 22.02 11.97
C GLY A 440 2.33 21.94 11.12
N VAL A 441 2.27 21.25 9.99
CA VAL A 441 3.44 20.98 9.13
C VAL A 441 3.70 22.19 8.23
N ASN A 442 4.98 22.59 8.10
CA ASN A 442 5.40 23.57 7.10
C ASN A 442 5.32 22.99 5.69
N SER A 443 5.09 23.83 4.69
CA SER A 443 4.99 23.38 3.31
C SER A 443 5.38 24.48 2.33
N LEU A 444 5.79 24.08 1.13
CA LEU A 444 6.10 24.99 0.03
C LEU A 444 4.96 25.98 -0.27
N ALA A 445 3.70 25.50 -0.23
CA ALA A 445 2.53 26.36 -0.46
C ALA A 445 2.38 27.43 0.63
N LYS A 446 2.61 27.08 1.92
CA LYS A 446 2.59 28.05 3.02
C LYS A 446 3.73 29.07 2.88
N ASP A 447 4.96 28.61 2.60
CA ASP A 447 6.13 29.47 2.43
C ASP A 447 5.92 30.49 1.29
N LEU A 448 5.42 30.01 0.14
CA LEU A 448 5.15 30.88 -1.00
C LEU A 448 3.99 31.84 -0.75
N LYS A 449 2.98 31.42 0.00
CA LYS A 449 1.87 32.29 0.40
C LYS A 449 2.34 33.45 1.27
N GLU A 450 3.31 33.23 2.17
CA GLU A 450 3.94 34.30 2.95
C GLU A 450 4.69 35.32 2.06
N LEU A 451 5.16 34.88 0.90
CA LEU A 451 5.76 35.74 -0.12
C LEU A 451 4.73 36.42 -1.03
N GLY A 452 3.44 36.19 -0.81
CA GLY A 452 2.34 36.82 -1.53
C GLY A 452 1.88 36.08 -2.78
N TYR A 453 2.19 34.78 -2.90
CA TYR A 453 1.66 33.92 -3.96
C TYR A 453 0.24 33.43 -3.63
N THR A 454 -0.56 33.24 -4.66
CA THR A 454 -1.72 32.35 -4.58
C THR A 454 -1.26 30.92 -4.82
N ALA A 455 -1.88 29.96 -4.12
CA ALA A 455 -1.51 28.55 -4.26
C ALA A 455 -2.72 27.71 -4.67
N THR A 456 -2.65 27.08 -5.84
CA THR A 456 -3.68 26.18 -6.40
C THR A 456 -3.12 24.80 -6.61
N ALA A 457 -3.79 23.78 -6.09
CA ALA A 457 -3.51 22.38 -6.40
C ALA A 457 -4.48 21.87 -7.47
N MET A 458 -4.03 20.93 -8.30
CA MET A 458 -4.84 20.29 -9.33
C MET A 458 -4.58 18.79 -9.35
N HIS A 459 -5.66 18.00 -9.48
CA HIS A 459 -5.56 16.57 -9.69
C HIS A 459 -6.87 16.06 -10.31
N PRO A 460 -6.87 15.63 -11.59
CA PRO A 460 -8.08 15.24 -12.31
C PRO A 460 -8.60 13.85 -11.87
N GLN A 461 -8.82 13.69 -10.57
CA GLN A 461 -9.32 12.47 -9.94
C GLN A 461 -10.24 12.82 -8.75
N ASN A 462 -10.84 11.80 -8.12
CA ASN A 462 -11.69 11.98 -6.95
C ASN A 462 -10.93 12.70 -5.81
N PRO A 463 -11.42 13.85 -5.32
CA PRO A 463 -10.70 14.67 -4.34
C PRO A 463 -10.49 13.99 -2.97
N VAL A 464 -11.29 12.96 -2.64
CA VAL A 464 -11.15 12.23 -1.36
C VAL A 464 -10.02 11.21 -1.38
N ASN A 465 -9.48 10.88 -2.56
CA ASN A 465 -8.34 9.98 -2.68
C ASN A 465 -7.16 10.54 -1.91
N TYR A 466 -6.55 9.74 -1.01
CA TYR A 466 -5.51 10.16 -0.07
C TYR A 466 -5.91 11.36 0.81
N HIS A 467 -7.21 11.62 0.98
CA HIS A 467 -7.73 12.79 1.72
C HIS A 467 -7.23 14.14 1.18
N ARG A 468 -6.92 14.25 -0.10
CA ARG A 468 -6.38 15.46 -0.72
C ARG A 468 -7.28 16.68 -0.52
N ASP A 469 -8.60 16.51 -0.52
CA ASP A 469 -9.60 17.54 -0.20
C ASP A 469 -9.33 18.27 1.12
N LYS A 470 -8.77 17.57 2.12
CA LYS A 470 -8.42 18.10 3.43
C LYS A 470 -6.94 18.46 3.54
N ILE A 471 -6.09 17.58 3.03
CA ILE A 471 -4.63 17.70 3.16
C ILE A 471 -4.10 18.92 2.43
N TYR A 472 -4.54 19.20 1.21
CA TYR A 472 -4.09 20.38 0.48
C TYR A 472 -4.48 21.67 1.19
N GLN A 473 -5.68 21.73 1.77
CA GLN A 473 -6.08 22.87 2.61
C GLN A 473 -5.15 23.02 3.83
N GLN A 474 -4.82 21.92 4.51
CA GLN A 474 -3.92 21.92 5.67
C GLN A 474 -2.49 22.32 5.28
N LEU A 475 -2.03 21.98 4.08
CA LEU A 475 -0.76 22.37 3.51
C LEU A 475 -0.74 23.80 2.93
N GLY A 476 -1.86 24.53 2.97
CA GLY A 476 -1.92 25.96 2.64
C GLY A 476 -2.44 26.30 1.24
N PHE A 477 -2.84 25.35 0.41
CA PHE A 477 -3.49 25.64 -0.86
C PHE A 477 -4.82 26.36 -0.63
N GLY A 478 -5.11 27.36 -1.45
CA GLY A 478 -6.37 28.12 -1.43
C GLY A 478 -7.46 27.42 -2.21
N ASP A 479 -7.09 26.85 -3.35
CA ASP A 479 -7.99 26.17 -4.26
C ASP A 479 -7.47 24.76 -4.59
N PHE A 480 -8.39 23.82 -4.81
CA PHE A 480 -8.10 22.48 -5.29
C PHE A 480 -9.06 22.13 -6.44
N LEU A 481 -8.52 22.01 -7.65
CA LEU A 481 -9.24 21.60 -8.85
C LEU A 481 -9.17 20.08 -8.98
N SER A 482 -10.33 19.41 -8.94
CA SER A 482 -10.44 17.96 -8.99
C SER A 482 -11.16 17.51 -10.27
N ILE A 483 -11.48 16.23 -10.40
CA ILE A 483 -12.11 15.67 -11.61
C ILE A 483 -13.33 16.46 -12.10
N GLY A 484 -14.12 17.06 -11.18
CA GLY A 484 -15.27 17.88 -11.54
C GLY A 484 -14.92 19.14 -12.35
N ASP A 485 -13.70 19.67 -12.20
CA ASP A 485 -13.19 20.84 -12.92
C ASP A 485 -12.67 20.50 -14.32
N PHE A 486 -12.61 19.21 -14.66
CA PHE A 486 -12.17 18.66 -15.95
C PHE A 486 -13.31 17.96 -16.70
N GLU A 487 -14.57 18.29 -16.41
CA GLU A 487 -15.71 17.71 -17.10
C GLU A 487 -15.62 17.94 -18.62
N GLY A 488 -15.70 16.84 -19.39
CA GLY A 488 -15.56 16.87 -20.84
C GLY A 488 -14.12 16.92 -21.36
N ALA A 489 -13.13 16.91 -20.52
CA ALA A 489 -11.74 16.78 -20.93
C ALA A 489 -11.48 15.42 -21.60
N PRO A 490 -10.59 15.35 -22.61
CA PRO A 490 -10.25 14.10 -23.26
C PRO A 490 -9.46 13.18 -22.31
N TYR A 491 -9.59 11.88 -22.55
CA TYR A 491 -8.91 10.82 -21.81
C TYR A 491 -7.93 10.09 -22.74
N TYR A 492 -6.81 9.68 -22.16
CA TYR A 492 -5.87 8.78 -22.79
C TYR A 492 -5.44 7.74 -21.76
N HIS A 493 -5.38 6.48 -22.14
CA HIS A 493 -5.09 5.35 -21.26
C HIS A 493 -5.99 5.33 -20.02
N ALA A 494 -5.51 5.79 -18.85
CA ALA A 494 -6.22 5.65 -17.58
C ALA A 494 -6.80 6.96 -17.01
N GLY A 495 -6.51 8.12 -17.60
CA GLY A 495 -6.91 9.41 -17.05
C GLY A 495 -7.13 10.52 -18.06
N VAL A 496 -7.43 11.68 -17.54
CA VAL A 496 -7.46 12.92 -18.31
C VAL A 496 -6.11 13.16 -18.96
N CYS A 497 -6.09 13.51 -20.26
CA CYS A 497 -4.86 13.80 -20.99
C CYS A 497 -4.02 14.88 -20.29
N ASP A 498 -2.71 14.72 -20.27
CA ASP A 498 -1.79 15.67 -19.63
C ASP A 498 -1.93 17.08 -20.24
N TYR A 499 -2.07 17.18 -21.57
CA TYR A 499 -2.25 18.49 -22.20
C TYR A 499 -3.51 19.21 -21.71
N ALA A 500 -4.56 18.51 -21.28
CA ALA A 500 -5.76 19.15 -20.77
C ALA A 500 -5.54 19.75 -19.37
N THR A 501 -4.70 19.17 -18.54
CA THR A 501 -4.27 19.78 -17.28
C THR A 501 -3.37 20.98 -17.55
N TYR A 502 -2.49 20.91 -18.55
CA TYR A 502 -1.62 22.00 -18.96
C TYR A 502 -2.42 23.19 -19.53
N ASP A 503 -3.48 22.92 -20.31
CA ASP A 503 -4.39 23.99 -20.77
C ASP A 503 -5.06 24.69 -19.59
N LYS A 504 -5.43 23.96 -18.54
CA LYS A 504 -5.98 24.52 -17.32
C LYS A 504 -4.97 25.42 -16.60
N ILE A 505 -3.69 25.00 -16.53
CA ILE A 505 -2.61 25.83 -15.99
C ILE A 505 -2.46 27.10 -16.83
N LEU A 506 -2.43 26.98 -18.16
CA LEU A 506 -2.30 28.12 -19.06
C LEU A 506 -3.46 29.11 -18.90
N ASP A 507 -4.67 28.64 -18.66
CA ASP A 507 -5.84 29.47 -18.39
C ASP A 507 -5.72 30.22 -17.06
N LEU A 508 -5.22 29.57 -15.99
CA LEU A 508 -4.92 30.22 -14.71
C LEU A 508 -3.86 31.32 -14.89
N LEU A 509 -2.80 31.04 -15.66
CA LEU A 509 -1.74 31.98 -15.95
C LEU A 509 -2.21 33.21 -16.76
N ARG A 510 -3.22 33.04 -17.63
CA ARG A 510 -3.78 34.11 -18.46
C ARG A 510 -4.81 34.96 -17.72
N THR A 511 -5.44 34.43 -16.68
CA THR A 511 -6.55 35.08 -15.97
C THR A 511 -6.11 35.87 -14.74
N ASP A 512 -4.99 35.53 -14.12
CA ASP A 512 -4.46 36.23 -12.94
C ASP A 512 -2.98 36.60 -13.13
N GLU A 513 -2.67 37.92 -13.04
CA GLU A 513 -1.32 38.43 -13.18
C GLU A 513 -0.49 38.36 -11.89
N ALA A 514 -1.11 38.04 -10.73
CA ALA A 514 -0.40 37.89 -9.47
C ALA A 514 0.56 36.69 -9.51
N PRO A 515 1.62 36.69 -8.66
CA PRO A 515 2.46 35.50 -8.53
C PRO A 515 1.65 34.30 -8.07
N GLN A 516 1.79 33.17 -8.78
CA GLN A 516 1.04 31.93 -8.52
C GLN A 516 1.99 30.78 -8.21
N PHE A 517 1.59 29.91 -7.30
CA PHE A 517 2.12 28.56 -7.18
C PHE A 517 1.03 27.58 -7.61
N ILE A 518 1.29 26.85 -8.69
CA ILE A 518 0.36 25.85 -9.21
C ILE A 518 1.04 24.49 -9.08
N PHE A 519 0.38 23.55 -8.39
CA PHE A 519 0.84 22.18 -8.24
C PHE A 519 -0.15 21.25 -8.93
N ASP A 520 0.28 20.63 -10.03
CA ASP A 520 -0.51 19.73 -10.85
C ASP A 520 -0.01 18.29 -10.68
N VAL A 521 -0.91 17.38 -10.33
CA VAL A 521 -0.68 15.94 -10.25
C VAL A 521 -1.50 15.29 -11.36
N THR A 522 -0.86 14.80 -12.42
CA THR A 522 -1.57 14.25 -13.57
C THR A 522 -2.09 12.83 -13.32
N MET A 523 -2.85 12.26 -14.27
CA MET A 523 -3.45 10.92 -14.16
C MET A 523 -3.35 10.09 -15.44
N GLN A 524 -2.88 10.65 -16.55
CA GLN A 524 -2.90 10.01 -17.86
C GLN A 524 -2.26 8.61 -17.86
N ASN A 525 -1.11 8.48 -17.24
CA ASN A 525 -0.29 7.28 -17.26
C ASN A 525 -0.53 6.32 -16.09
N HIS A 526 -1.61 6.52 -15.31
CA HIS A 526 -1.88 5.69 -14.13
C HIS A 526 -1.94 4.20 -14.47
N GLY A 527 -1.44 3.35 -13.56
CA GLY A 527 -1.23 1.92 -13.74
C GLY A 527 -2.45 1.11 -14.17
N GLY A 528 -2.17 -0.09 -14.64
CA GLY A 528 -3.05 -0.99 -15.36
C GLY A 528 -2.67 -1.02 -16.84
N TYR A 529 -1.39 -1.34 -17.16
CA TYR A 529 -0.86 -1.28 -18.55
C TYR A 529 -1.29 -2.49 -19.37
N ASP A 530 -2.60 -2.78 -19.37
CA ASP A 530 -3.16 -3.88 -20.12
C ASP A 530 -3.19 -3.60 -21.63
N TYR A 531 -3.11 -4.68 -22.42
CA TYR A 531 -3.20 -4.58 -23.85
C TYR A 531 -4.53 -3.96 -24.30
N GLY A 532 -4.45 -2.98 -25.19
CA GLY A 532 -5.63 -2.33 -25.79
C GLY A 532 -6.13 -1.08 -25.06
N THR A 533 -5.42 -0.63 -24.01
CA THR A 533 -5.74 0.63 -23.32
C THR A 533 -5.17 1.89 -24.00
N VAL A 534 -4.30 1.71 -24.98
CA VAL A 534 -3.75 2.76 -25.85
C VAL A 534 -4.08 2.48 -27.32
N PRO A 535 -4.08 3.49 -28.22
CA PRO A 535 -4.30 3.28 -29.65
C PRO A 535 -3.28 2.31 -30.25
N ALA A 536 -3.74 1.30 -30.98
CA ALA A 536 -2.89 0.26 -31.52
C ALA A 536 -1.82 0.78 -32.50
N GLU A 537 -2.11 1.88 -33.20
CA GLU A 537 -1.19 2.55 -34.12
C GLU A 537 -0.06 3.31 -33.43
N GLU A 538 -0.21 3.64 -32.14
CA GLU A 538 0.79 4.31 -31.33
C GLU A 538 1.63 3.33 -30.51
N LEU A 539 1.17 2.06 -30.39
CA LEU A 539 1.80 1.07 -29.53
C LEU A 539 3.27 0.85 -29.92
N THR A 540 4.17 1.08 -28.96
CA THR A 540 5.60 0.78 -29.10
C THR A 540 5.82 -0.73 -29.23
N ASN A 541 6.97 -1.10 -29.73
CA ASN A 541 7.24 -2.52 -30.02
C ASN A 541 8.68 -2.93 -29.62
N TYR A 542 9.12 -2.55 -28.45
CA TYR A 542 10.38 -3.00 -27.89
C TYR A 542 10.25 -4.45 -27.41
N TRP A 543 11.31 -5.23 -27.62
CA TRP A 543 11.40 -6.58 -27.09
C TRP A 543 12.64 -6.70 -26.21
N VAL A 544 12.42 -6.85 -24.90
CA VAL A 544 13.46 -7.02 -23.89
C VAL A 544 13.70 -8.51 -23.71
N GLU A 545 14.90 -8.97 -24.08
CA GLU A 545 15.30 -10.36 -23.91
C GLU A 545 15.49 -10.67 -22.44
N GLY A 546 14.93 -11.77 -21.97
CA GLY A 546 14.92 -12.17 -20.57
C GLY A 546 13.63 -11.81 -19.81
N ALA A 547 12.84 -10.88 -20.34
CA ALA A 547 11.53 -10.55 -19.80
C ALA A 547 10.43 -11.43 -20.39
N SER A 548 9.41 -11.74 -19.60
CA SER A 548 8.24 -12.50 -20.04
C SER A 548 7.44 -11.76 -21.13
N GLU A 549 6.57 -12.48 -21.84
CA GLU A 549 5.67 -11.87 -22.84
C GLU A 549 4.74 -10.84 -22.20
N GLY A 550 4.23 -11.12 -20.98
CA GLY A 550 3.40 -10.21 -20.20
C GLY A 550 4.13 -8.93 -19.82
N ALA A 551 5.35 -9.05 -19.30
CA ALA A 551 6.19 -7.89 -18.94
C ALA A 551 6.52 -7.03 -20.17
N ASN A 552 6.86 -7.66 -21.33
CA ASN A 552 7.09 -6.94 -22.58
C ASN A 552 5.82 -6.24 -23.08
N SER A 553 4.63 -6.84 -22.93
CA SER A 553 3.36 -6.24 -23.33
C SER A 553 3.04 -5.00 -22.46
N ALA A 554 3.11 -5.14 -21.13
CA ALA A 554 2.88 -4.04 -20.19
C ALA A 554 3.90 -2.90 -20.39
N LEU A 555 5.18 -3.23 -20.58
CA LEU A 555 6.23 -2.28 -20.89
C LEU A 555 5.91 -1.44 -22.13
N ASN A 556 5.48 -2.06 -23.23
CA ASN A 556 5.17 -1.34 -24.45
C ASN A 556 3.94 -0.44 -24.31
N THR A 557 2.90 -0.86 -23.58
CA THR A 557 1.77 0.00 -23.25
C THR A 557 2.23 1.21 -22.44
N TYR A 558 3.04 1.00 -21.39
CA TYR A 558 3.61 2.07 -20.59
C TYR A 558 4.46 3.05 -21.42
N LEU A 559 5.40 2.55 -22.23
CA LEU A 559 6.26 3.41 -23.05
C LEU A 559 5.46 4.23 -24.08
N THR A 560 4.33 3.70 -24.53
CA THR A 560 3.39 4.46 -25.39
C THR A 560 2.76 5.62 -24.62
N CYS A 561 2.36 5.41 -23.36
CA CYS A 561 1.85 6.47 -22.49
C CYS A 561 2.92 7.56 -22.25
N ILE A 562 4.16 7.17 -21.98
CA ILE A 562 5.27 8.12 -21.78
C ILE A 562 5.54 8.93 -23.05
N ASN A 563 5.49 8.32 -24.23
CA ASN A 563 5.61 9.06 -25.49
C ASN A 563 4.48 10.08 -25.69
N ALA A 564 3.28 9.79 -25.21
CA ALA A 564 2.18 10.76 -25.24
C ALA A 564 2.46 11.93 -24.28
N SER A 565 2.82 11.65 -23.03
CA SER A 565 3.20 12.69 -22.04
C SER A 565 4.38 13.53 -22.49
N ASP A 566 5.37 12.94 -23.15
CA ASP A 566 6.54 13.65 -23.67
C ASP A 566 6.16 14.65 -24.78
N ARG A 567 5.21 14.29 -25.67
CA ARG A 567 4.62 15.22 -26.67
C ARG A 567 3.81 16.34 -25.99
N ASP A 568 3.05 16.00 -24.94
CA ASP A 568 2.27 16.97 -24.20
C ASP A 568 3.17 17.95 -23.43
N LEU A 569 4.31 17.48 -22.90
CA LEU A 569 5.33 18.33 -22.29
C LEU A 569 5.96 19.28 -23.32
N GLU A 570 6.23 18.80 -24.55
CA GLU A 570 6.71 19.65 -25.65
C GLU A 570 5.70 20.78 -25.96
N TYR A 571 4.43 20.43 -26.06
CA TYR A 571 3.35 21.40 -26.22
C TYR A 571 3.36 22.42 -25.10
N PHE A 572 3.39 21.98 -23.85
CA PHE A 572 3.32 22.85 -22.69
C PHE A 572 4.50 23.83 -22.60
N ILE A 573 5.73 23.36 -22.78
CA ILE A 573 6.92 24.22 -22.79
C ILE A 573 6.86 25.25 -23.91
N ASN A 574 6.36 24.86 -25.10
CA ASN A 574 6.21 25.80 -26.20
C ASN A 574 5.17 26.90 -25.90
N GLU A 575 4.05 26.56 -25.26
CA GLU A 575 3.07 27.54 -24.78
C GLU A 575 3.65 28.45 -23.70
N LEU A 576 4.38 27.90 -22.71
CA LEU A 576 5.02 28.66 -21.64
C LEU A 576 6.09 29.63 -22.17
N ARG A 577 6.81 29.29 -23.26
CA ARG A 577 7.74 30.24 -23.93
C ARG A 577 7.04 31.47 -24.45
N ASN A 578 5.77 31.37 -24.78
CA ASN A 578 4.96 32.44 -25.39
C ASN A 578 3.96 33.10 -24.41
N ILE A 579 3.93 32.71 -23.14
CA ILE A 579 2.91 33.17 -22.17
C ILE A 579 3.03 34.65 -21.79
N GLY A 580 4.17 35.28 -22.04
CA GLY A 580 4.38 36.72 -21.81
C GLY A 580 4.62 37.13 -20.35
N ARG A 581 4.87 36.18 -19.45
CA ARG A 581 5.22 36.39 -18.03
C ARG A 581 6.32 35.43 -17.59
N PRO A 582 7.12 35.77 -16.56
CA PRO A 582 8.11 34.85 -16.03
C PRO A 582 7.47 33.63 -15.37
N VAL A 583 7.84 32.44 -15.81
CA VAL A 583 7.39 31.17 -15.29
C VAL A 583 8.59 30.26 -15.06
N VAL A 584 8.60 29.59 -13.92
CA VAL A 584 9.49 28.47 -13.59
C VAL A 584 8.65 27.20 -13.60
N LEU A 585 9.06 26.20 -14.35
CA LEU A 585 8.47 24.87 -14.39
C LEU A 585 9.38 23.89 -13.64
N VAL A 586 8.82 23.21 -12.64
CA VAL A 586 9.35 22.01 -12.03
C VAL A 586 8.56 20.85 -12.60
N PHE A 587 9.20 19.94 -13.31
CA PHE A 587 8.55 18.74 -13.86
C PHE A 587 9.26 17.51 -13.34
N PHE A 588 8.50 16.57 -12.77
CA PHE A 588 9.05 15.32 -12.24
C PHE A 588 8.01 14.21 -12.27
N GLY A 589 8.47 12.96 -12.41
CA GLY A 589 7.59 11.81 -12.25
C GLY A 589 7.51 11.41 -10.78
N ASP A 590 6.35 10.99 -10.33
CA ASP A 590 6.13 10.61 -8.93
C ASP A 590 6.85 9.31 -8.54
N HIS A 591 6.85 8.31 -9.42
CA HIS A 591 7.52 7.01 -9.25
C HIS A 591 7.66 6.27 -10.58
N GLN A 592 8.39 5.16 -10.58
CA GLN A 592 8.35 4.20 -11.71
C GLN A 592 7.01 3.44 -11.74
N PRO A 593 6.57 2.96 -12.92
CA PRO A 593 5.37 2.15 -13.05
C PRO A 593 5.55 0.75 -12.46
N SER A 594 4.47 0.08 -12.08
CA SER A 594 4.49 -1.33 -11.65
C SER A 594 5.08 -2.28 -12.71
N ALA A 595 4.92 -1.96 -14.00
CA ALA A 595 5.55 -2.69 -15.09
C ALA A 595 7.09 -2.71 -15.00
N ALA A 596 7.70 -1.64 -14.48
CA ALA A 596 9.15 -1.58 -14.28
C ALA A 596 9.60 -2.46 -13.10
N THR A 597 8.80 -2.59 -12.04
CA THR A 597 9.08 -3.52 -10.93
C THR A 597 9.13 -4.95 -11.44
N THR A 598 8.11 -5.38 -12.19
CA THR A 598 8.09 -6.73 -12.82
C THR A 598 9.31 -6.95 -13.71
N LEU A 599 9.67 -5.94 -14.53
CA LEU A 599 10.83 -6.01 -15.40
C LEU A 599 12.14 -6.14 -14.60
N ASN A 600 12.28 -5.39 -13.50
CA ASN A 600 13.42 -5.45 -12.61
C ASN A 600 13.62 -6.85 -12.02
N ASP A 601 12.53 -7.45 -11.50
CA ASP A 601 12.56 -8.77 -10.88
C ASP A 601 12.94 -9.87 -11.89
N GLU A 602 12.40 -9.79 -13.10
CA GLU A 602 12.70 -10.77 -14.15
C GLU A 602 14.13 -10.65 -14.71
N LEU A 603 14.65 -9.43 -14.86
CA LEU A 603 15.96 -9.20 -15.47
C LEU A 603 17.13 -9.33 -14.48
N TYR A 604 16.92 -9.04 -13.21
CA TYR A 604 17.99 -8.99 -12.19
C TYR A 604 17.75 -9.90 -10.97
N PRO A 605 17.33 -11.17 -11.13
CA PRO A 605 16.92 -12.04 -10.03
C PRO A 605 18.07 -12.46 -9.09
N GLN A 606 19.33 -12.11 -9.39
CA GLN A 606 20.52 -12.47 -8.61
C GLN A 606 21.29 -11.24 -8.15
N GLU A 607 20.74 -10.06 -8.29
CA GLU A 607 21.37 -8.82 -7.88
C GLU A 607 21.28 -8.65 -6.35
N ASP A 608 22.19 -7.86 -5.77
CA ASP A 608 22.06 -7.49 -4.36
C ASP A 608 20.83 -6.59 -4.14
N THR A 609 20.23 -6.74 -2.96
CA THR A 609 18.96 -6.09 -2.60
C THR A 609 19.03 -4.56 -2.75
N ALA A 610 20.14 -3.94 -2.37
CA ALA A 610 20.27 -2.48 -2.44
C ALA A 610 20.28 -1.97 -3.89
N SER A 611 21.07 -2.62 -4.77
CA SER A 611 21.10 -2.27 -6.21
C SER A 611 19.74 -2.47 -6.88
N HIS A 612 19.06 -3.58 -6.53
CA HIS A 612 17.73 -3.90 -7.01
C HIS A 612 16.70 -2.84 -6.62
N ALA A 613 16.68 -2.47 -5.34
CA ALA A 613 15.80 -1.44 -4.80
C ALA A 613 16.08 -0.05 -5.42
N PHE A 614 17.33 0.37 -5.49
CA PHE A 614 17.65 1.68 -6.07
C PHE A 614 17.23 1.83 -7.53
N ARG A 615 17.14 0.74 -8.31
CA ARG A 615 16.69 0.81 -9.69
C ARG A 615 15.20 1.09 -9.81
N ILE A 616 14.36 0.48 -8.97
CA ILE A 616 12.91 0.67 -9.03
C ILE A 616 12.45 2.03 -8.50
N TYR A 617 13.26 2.68 -7.67
CA TYR A 617 12.95 4.00 -7.13
C TYR A 617 13.45 5.17 -7.99
N GLN A 618 14.08 4.90 -9.14
CA GLN A 618 14.54 5.96 -10.03
C GLN A 618 13.38 6.54 -10.84
N SER A 619 13.15 7.83 -10.68
CA SER A 619 12.29 8.63 -11.54
C SER A 619 13.11 9.76 -12.16
N THR A 620 12.47 10.70 -12.82
CA THR A 620 13.14 11.83 -13.49
C THR A 620 12.64 13.16 -12.98
N TYR A 621 13.47 14.18 -13.03
CA TYR A 621 13.05 15.56 -12.78
C TYR A 621 13.80 16.55 -13.65
N LEU A 622 13.20 17.73 -13.86
CA LEU A 622 13.86 18.91 -14.39
C LEU A 622 13.28 20.19 -13.77
N VAL A 623 14.08 21.23 -13.73
CA VAL A 623 13.67 22.61 -13.48
C VAL A 623 14.02 23.44 -14.70
N TRP A 624 13.03 24.14 -15.22
CA TRP A 624 13.14 24.97 -16.42
C TRP A 624 12.50 26.35 -16.18
N ALA A 625 12.96 27.36 -16.89
CA ALA A 625 12.36 28.68 -16.84
C ALA A 625 12.23 29.26 -18.25
N ASN A 626 11.16 30.02 -18.51
CA ASN A 626 10.97 30.70 -19.79
C ASN A 626 11.73 32.05 -19.89
N TYR A 627 12.54 32.33 -18.90
CA TYR A 627 13.39 33.53 -18.83
C TYR A 627 14.78 33.19 -18.29
N GLU A 628 15.76 34.06 -18.54
CA GLU A 628 17.12 33.88 -18.05
C GLU A 628 17.19 34.17 -16.54
N ILE A 629 17.66 33.21 -15.73
CA ILE A 629 17.89 33.43 -14.30
C ILE A 629 19.21 34.14 -14.09
N ALA A 630 19.16 35.32 -13.43
CA ALA A 630 20.35 36.10 -13.13
C ALA A 630 21.34 35.31 -12.27
N GLY A 631 22.59 35.31 -12.66
CA GLY A 631 23.67 34.60 -11.98
C GLY A 631 23.75 33.10 -12.31
N ASN A 632 22.77 32.53 -13.02
CA ASN A 632 22.85 31.14 -13.47
C ASN A 632 23.72 31.10 -14.75
N THR A 633 24.91 30.53 -14.66
CA THR A 633 25.88 30.47 -15.77
C THR A 633 25.96 29.10 -16.43
N GLU A 634 25.32 28.08 -15.83
CA GLU A 634 25.35 26.70 -16.31
C GLU A 634 23.92 26.20 -16.54
N LEU A 635 23.68 25.59 -17.69
CA LEU A 635 22.42 24.93 -18.05
C LEU A 635 22.67 23.45 -18.17
N ASN A 636 21.58 22.69 -18.07
CA ASN A 636 21.59 21.22 -18.16
C ASN A 636 22.53 20.56 -17.14
N VAL A 637 22.62 21.15 -15.94
CA VAL A 637 23.35 20.53 -14.83
C VAL A 637 22.63 19.24 -14.47
N TYR A 638 23.34 18.12 -14.53
CA TYR A 638 22.78 16.82 -14.14
C TYR A 638 23.03 16.59 -12.65
N ASP A 639 21.96 16.26 -11.91
CA ASP A 639 22.01 16.04 -10.48
C ASP A 639 21.12 14.85 -10.09
N THR A 640 21.46 14.16 -9.01
CA THR A 640 20.61 13.11 -8.41
C THR A 640 20.08 13.62 -7.09
N VAL A 641 18.75 13.55 -6.93
CA VAL A 641 18.04 14.18 -5.80
C VAL A 641 17.00 13.26 -5.20
N GLY A 642 16.63 13.48 -3.94
CA GLY A 642 15.39 12.98 -3.37
C GLY A 642 14.22 13.90 -3.74
N ALA A 643 13.00 13.36 -3.77
CA ALA A 643 11.82 14.20 -4.05
C ALA A 643 11.68 15.35 -3.06
N ASN A 644 12.09 15.14 -1.80
CA ASN A 644 12.09 16.12 -0.71
C ASN A 644 13.05 17.31 -0.92
N GLU A 645 13.99 17.21 -1.83
CA GLU A 645 15.00 18.25 -2.08
C GLU A 645 14.65 19.18 -3.24
N ILE A 646 13.78 18.74 -4.16
CA ILE A 646 13.47 19.44 -5.43
C ILE A 646 12.97 20.87 -5.16
N ALA A 647 12.09 21.07 -4.19
CA ALA A 647 11.55 22.38 -3.86
C ALA A 647 12.66 23.33 -3.39
N ALA A 648 13.52 22.89 -2.46
CA ALA A 648 14.64 23.69 -1.96
C ALA A 648 15.65 24.03 -3.06
N ILE A 649 15.98 23.08 -3.94
CA ILE A 649 16.86 23.28 -5.11
C ILE A 649 16.25 24.32 -6.05
N THR A 650 14.96 24.20 -6.36
CA THR A 650 14.25 25.16 -7.23
C THR A 650 14.28 26.56 -6.65
N LEU A 651 13.86 26.74 -5.40
CA LEU A 651 13.85 28.02 -4.71
C LEU A 651 15.27 28.64 -4.64
N ASN A 652 16.29 27.80 -4.41
CA ASN A 652 17.67 28.24 -4.43
C ASN A 652 18.09 28.74 -5.79
N LYS A 653 17.80 28.00 -6.87
CA LYS A 653 18.18 28.38 -8.25
C LYS A 653 17.54 29.70 -8.69
N ILE A 654 16.26 29.93 -8.36
CA ILE A 654 15.53 31.12 -8.78
C ILE A 654 15.71 32.36 -7.85
N GLY A 655 16.49 32.23 -6.78
CA GLY A 655 16.72 33.33 -5.85
C GLY A 655 15.60 33.56 -4.82
N ALA A 656 14.62 32.66 -4.67
CA ALA A 656 13.58 32.80 -3.67
C ALA A 656 14.13 32.68 -2.24
N PRO A 657 13.51 33.34 -1.23
CA PRO A 657 13.86 33.10 0.17
C PRO A 657 13.76 31.64 0.55
N LEU A 658 14.61 31.17 1.45
CA LEU A 658 14.66 29.81 1.96
C LEU A 658 14.44 29.82 3.47
N THR A 659 13.69 28.85 3.98
CA THR A 659 13.60 28.57 5.42
C THR A 659 14.93 28.01 5.93
N ASN A 660 15.14 27.99 7.26
CA ASN A 660 16.34 27.36 7.83
C ASN A 660 16.40 25.88 7.50
N TYR A 661 15.27 25.19 7.52
CA TYR A 661 15.19 23.78 7.15
C TYR A 661 15.62 23.54 5.69
N GLN A 662 15.11 24.31 4.74
CA GLN A 662 15.51 24.23 3.33
C GLN A 662 17.00 24.53 3.11
N LYS A 663 17.56 25.52 3.83
CA LYS A 663 19.00 25.79 3.81
C LYS A 663 19.81 24.64 4.38
N ALA A 664 19.34 24.04 5.48
CA ALA A 664 19.98 22.90 6.10
C ALA A 664 19.97 21.67 5.18
N LEU A 665 18.84 21.38 4.51
CA LEU A 665 18.78 20.33 3.48
C LEU A 665 19.82 20.55 2.37
N LEU A 666 19.94 21.78 1.86
CA LEU A 666 20.92 22.11 0.81
C LEU A 666 22.36 21.99 1.31
N ALA A 667 22.63 22.34 2.59
CA ALA A 667 23.97 22.23 3.17
C ALA A 667 24.42 20.78 3.35
N THR A 668 23.50 19.86 3.70
CA THR A 668 23.82 18.44 3.89
C THR A 668 24.11 17.70 2.58
N ARG A 669 23.70 18.22 1.44
CA ARG A 669 23.92 17.58 0.12
C ARG A 669 25.40 17.39 -0.24
N SER A 670 26.32 18.17 0.37
CA SER A 670 27.76 17.93 0.20
C SER A 670 28.22 16.59 0.73
N ASP A 671 27.52 16.02 1.71
CA ASP A 671 27.81 14.74 2.34
C ASP A 671 26.86 13.65 1.84
N VAL A 672 25.55 13.96 1.81
CA VAL A 672 24.46 13.07 1.42
C VAL A 672 23.68 13.74 0.27
N PRO A 673 24.08 13.52 -0.98
CA PRO A 673 23.43 14.11 -2.16
C PRO A 673 21.94 13.76 -2.28
N THR A 674 21.52 12.58 -1.83
CA THR A 674 20.12 12.14 -1.90
C THR A 674 19.83 11.03 -0.89
N ILE A 675 18.57 10.98 -0.45
CA ILE A 675 18.03 10.02 0.49
C ILE A 675 16.61 9.61 0.08
N ASN A 676 16.28 8.33 0.26
CA ASN A 676 14.92 7.81 0.13
C ASN A 676 14.73 6.60 1.06
N VAL A 677 13.60 5.91 0.99
CA VAL A 677 13.32 4.72 1.80
C VAL A 677 14.30 3.54 1.55
N ALA A 678 15.02 3.54 0.43
CA ALA A 678 16.02 2.55 0.09
C ALA A 678 17.42 2.84 0.69
N GLY A 679 17.57 3.90 1.46
CA GLY A 679 18.83 4.36 2.00
C GLY A 679 19.28 5.68 1.41
N TYR A 680 20.56 5.92 1.30
CA TYR A 680 21.11 7.18 0.80
C TYR A 680 22.37 6.99 -0.03
N LEU A 681 22.64 7.99 -0.85
CA LEU A 681 23.89 8.09 -1.59
C LEU A 681 24.86 8.98 -0.81
N GLY A 682 26.08 8.49 -0.56
CA GLY A 682 27.15 9.31 0.02
C GLY A 682 27.86 10.15 -1.04
N ALA A 683 28.58 11.18 -0.62
CA ALA A 683 29.39 12.03 -1.51
C ALA A 683 30.51 11.25 -2.22
N ASP A 684 30.86 10.06 -1.74
CA ASP A 684 31.79 9.12 -2.39
C ASP A 684 31.15 8.32 -3.54
N GLY A 685 29.83 8.51 -3.79
CA GLY A 685 29.07 7.80 -4.79
C GLY A 685 28.67 6.37 -4.39
N LEU A 686 28.89 5.97 -3.14
CA LEU A 686 28.48 4.67 -2.62
C LEU A 686 27.08 4.78 -1.99
N ARG A 687 26.39 3.65 -1.94
CA ARG A 687 25.06 3.52 -1.34
C ARG A 687 25.21 2.96 0.07
N TYR A 688 24.38 3.47 0.96
CA TYR A 688 24.35 3.09 2.38
C TYR A 688 22.91 2.90 2.84
N ASP A 689 22.71 1.94 3.73
CA ASP A 689 21.44 1.79 4.43
C ASP A 689 21.25 2.91 5.45
N LEU A 690 20.01 3.25 5.78
CA LEU A 690 19.67 4.32 6.73
C LEU A 690 20.30 4.11 8.10
N GLU A 691 20.41 2.85 8.55
CA GLU A 691 20.92 2.42 9.86
C GLU A 691 22.41 2.08 9.85
N SER A 692 23.12 2.39 8.78
CA SER A 692 24.55 2.05 8.65
C SER A 692 25.43 2.89 9.57
N GLU A 693 25.67 2.42 10.78
CA GLU A 693 26.54 3.10 11.77
C GLU A 693 28.00 3.24 11.31
N ASP A 694 28.48 2.32 10.48
CA ASP A 694 29.84 2.32 9.94
C ASP A 694 30.02 3.29 8.75
N SER A 695 28.95 3.94 8.29
CA SER A 695 29.03 4.93 7.22
C SER A 695 29.77 6.20 7.65
N PRO A 696 30.65 6.77 6.80
CA PRO A 696 31.28 8.06 7.09
C PRO A 696 30.25 9.22 7.18
N TYR A 697 29.01 9.01 6.73
CA TYR A 697 27.93 9.99 6.70
C TYR A 697 26.85 9.76 7.77
N ALA A 698 27.01 8.75 8.66
CA ALA A 698 26.04 8.43 9.71
C ALA A 698 25.66 9.67 10.57
N SER A 699 26.64 10.52 10.90
CA SER A 699 26.39 11.76 11.63
C SER A 699 25.50 12.75 10.85
N THR A 700 25.61 12.81 9.53
CA THR A 700 24.77 13.67 8.70
C THR A 700 23.35 13.12 8.61
N ILE A 701 23.18 11.80 8.56
CA ILE A 701 21.87 11.13 8.61
C ILE A 701 21.19 11.40 9.95
N ASP A 702 21.90 11.26 11.09
CA ASP A 702 21.34 11.58 12.41
C ASP A 702 20.87 13.05 12.49
N LYS A 703 21.66 14.00 11.97
CA LYS A 703 21.24 15.41 11.90
C LYS A 703 19.99 15.62 11.06
N LEU A 704 19.91 14.98 9.87
CA LEU A 704 18.73 15.03 9.00
C LEU A 704 17.49 14.47 9.70
N GLN A 705 17.62 13.32 10.36
CA GLN A 705 16.55 12.69 11.09
C GLN A 705 16.03 13.56 12.24
N ARG A 706 16.93 14.18 13.04
CA ARG A 706 16.57 15.10 14.14
C ARG A 706 15.85 16.34 13.62
N MET A 707 16.33 16.95 12.55
CA MET A 707 15.66 18.11 11.94
C MET A 707 14.29 17.76 11.39
N GLN A 708 14.17 16.65 10.67
CA GLN A 708 12.86 16.22 10.18
C GLN A 708 11.92 15.80 11.32
N TYR A 709 12.42 15.18 12.39
CA TYR A 709 11.58 14.91 13.55
C TYR A 709 11.01 16.20 14.16
N LEU A 710 11.82 17.27 14.23
CA LEU A 710 11.37 18.60 14.67
C LEU A 710 10.32 19.19 13.72
N GLU A 711 10.58 19.15 12.40
CA GLU A 711 9.76 19.84 11.40
C GLU A 711 8.49 19.07 11.01
N PHE A 712 8.47 17.76 11.20
CA PHE A 712 7.33 16.92 10.82
C PHE A 712 6.82 16.08 12.00
N ALA A 713 7.57 15.09 12.47
CA ALA A 713 7.06 14.06 13.39
C ALA A 713 6.52 14.63 14.71
N SER A 714 7.21 15.62 15.29
CA SER A 714 6.78 16.29 16.52
C SER A 714 5.51 17.14 16.37
N LYS A 715 5.10 17.43 15.13
CA LYS A 715 3.92 18.25 14.81
C LYS A 715 2.68 17.41 14.49
N VAL A 716 2.85 16.12 14.23
CA VAL A 716 1.77 15.22 13.80
C VAL A 716 1.49 14.07 14.77
N GLN A 717 2.36 13.84 15.75
CA GLN A 717 2.20 12.81 16.80
C GLN A 717 1.37 13.29 18.00
#